data_b388e16aa34467c3909890697ae3b53d
#
_entry.id   b388e16aa34467c3909890697ae3b53d
#
_cell.length_a   1.000
_cell.length_b   1.000
_cell.length_c   1.000
_cell.angle_alpha   90.00
_cell.angle_beta   90.00
_cell.angle_gamma   90.00
#
_symmetry.space_group_name_H-M   'P 1'
#
loop_
_entity.id
_entity.type
_entity.pdbx_description
1 polymer ?
#
loop_
_entity_poly.entity_id
_entity_poly.type
_entity_poly.pdbx_seq_one_letter_code
_entity_poly.pdbx_strand_id
1 'polypeptide(L)'
;MVHKSMKKKSKDGTSRCGKVTCKFWKVMRLQLLMIFVTLFQLHAENSYTQQKVSILFKDAAIEEVIKAVEAQSGYVVVYNNTLLKTVKRVTVTLRNVNAVEALNEALKGSGLHCKLVEDFLVIAKDNVKTVPEDDKGRKIEGKVTDKDKMPLPGVTVLVKGTKLGVVTDTAGKFQLTLPLEKEVTLQFSFIGMKAQEVKIKDYKPLSIVLEEEATEVEEVVVNGIFQRKAGSFTGSALTMKGEDLKRVSNSNVFASLKNLDPSLMIFDNLEFGSDPNKMPTMALRGKTAFDLGSDDIDLKGSYANDPNAPLFILDGFEASVQKIADLDMNRVESLTILKDASAKAIYGSKAANGVIVIETKKNTESSLRISYSGSVEIQAPDLSSYNLTNAAEKLEIEKDAGLYYDKNLSTLFNLQKDYNKKLAAVVSGIDTDWLSKPLRNGVGTKHGISFEMGNERLNLIVGFSYNNVQGTMKGSDRTNYEGSVSISYRYKGLNFRDNLTITSNVANDSPYGAFSEYAVLNPYLSPYDEKGNLVQNASIIPGADNFEANPLYNASLNTKLTSKYLDVTNNFSVEWMIVMGWKVTGRFGITEKRVRADEFFPANHLKFRSYSGEDLFRKGSYQMNEGEEKRMSGDVNMQFSQQFGDKHYVFANAGFTLSEAYYEELIYKAEGFPHDRMNDMMFARQYVKDTKPTGRESTIRDIAVLFAGNYAYDDRFLVDGSFRTSASSQYGKNNRWGQFWSVGVGWNIHNEVWLKDSKIQQLKLRGSVGYTGSQSSEAYASIASYLYFMEQTYDQFMGAYLKGMKNDDLKWKEKFDYNVGLDFNIGRLFSMKFDYYIGKTKNNLLDFDIPTYTGFKTVKENVGDVENK
;
A
#
# COMPACT_ATOMS: atom_id res chain seq x y z
N MET A 1 -50.33 44.83 -18.49
CA MET A 1 -50.06 43.61 -19.30
C MET A 1 -48.57 43.29 -19.25
N VAL A 2 -47.96 43.20 -18.10
CA VAL A 2 -46.53 42.77 -17.95
C VAL A 2 -46.38 42.04 -16.62
N HIS A 3 -47.07 40.89 -16.46
CA HIS A 3 -46.92 40.07 -15.23
C HIS A 3 -47.17 38.57 -15.47
N LYS A 4 -46.84 38.04 -16.66
CA LYS A 4 -47.07 36.62 -16.94
C LYS A 4 -45.96 35.90 -17.74
N SER A 5 -44.70 36.39 -17.66
CA SER A 5 -43.58 35.74 -18.38
C SER A 5 -42.37 35.34 -17.56
N MET A 6 -42.41 35.39 -16.24
CA MET A 6 -41.27 35.00 -15.38
C MET A 6 -41.50 33.78 -14.45
N LYS A 7 -42.20 32.76 -14.94
CA LYS A 7 -42.35 31.52 -14.15
C LYS A 7 -42.10 30.24 -14.91
N LYS A 8 -41.16 30.25 -15.89
CA LYS A 8 -40.83 29.00 -16.61
C LYS A 8 -39.38 28.86 -17.05
N LYS A 9 -38.40 29.35 -16.25
CA LYS A 9 -36.96 29.07 -16.44
C LYS A 9 -36.21 29.00 -15.09
N SER A 10 -36.60 28.10 -14.20
CA SER A 10 -35.80 27.77 -13.04
C SER A 10 -35.96 26.28 -12.67
N LYS A 11 -35.66 25.40 -13.59
CA LYS A 11 -35.58 23.95 -13.31
C LYS A 11 -34.41 23.21 -13.96
N ASP A 12 -33.45 23.90 -14.56
CA ASP A 12 -32.24 23.24 -15.11
C ASP A 12 -30.92 23.73 -14.52
N GLY A 13 -30.96 24.33 -13.33
CA GLY A 13 -29.76 24.71 -12.56
C GLY A 13 -29.38 23.67 -11.52
N THR A 14 -29.61 22.39 -11.74
CA THR A 14 -29.00 21.35 -10.90
C THR A 14 -27.56 21.13 -11.32
N SER A 15 -26.66 21.68 -10.53
CA SER A 15 -25.22 21.55 -10.60
C SER A 15 -24.79 20.14 -11.08
N ARG A 16 -23.87 20.08 -12.02
CA ARG A 16 -23.21 18.82 -12.46
C ARG A 16 -22.62 18.03 -11.29
N CYS A 17 -22.29 18.68 -10.19
CA CYS A 17 -21.83 18.08 -8.94
C CYS A 17 -22.83 17.05 -8.37
N GLY A 18 -24.15 17.31 -8.41
CA GLY A 18 -25.14 16.36 -7.92
C GLY A 18 -25.31 15.07 -8.71
N LYS A 19 -24.86 15.02 -9.98
CA LYS A 19 -24.99 13.80 -10.80
C LYS A 19 -23.86 12.80 -10.56
N VAL A 20 -22.66 13.25 -10.26
CA VAL A 20 -21.50 12.38 -10.02
C VAL A 20 -21.57 11.81 -8.59
N THR A 21 -21.87 12.63 -7.59
CA THR A 21 -22.12 12.17 -6.22
C THR A 21 -23.29 11.19 -6.16
N CYS A 22 -24.34 11.39 -6.96
CA CYS A 22 -25.44 10.46 -7.03
C CYS A 22 -25.06 9.11 -7.67
N LYS A 23 -24.12 9.09 -8.63
CA LYS A 23 -23.58 7.83 -9.20
C LYS A 23 -22.69 7.10 -8.20
N PHE A 24 -21.81 7.82 -7.49
CA PHE A 24 -20.97 7.25 -6.43
C PHE A 24 -21.84 6.59 -5.35
N TRP A 25 -22.81 7.32 -4.80
CA TRP A 25 -23.73 6.79 -3.81
C TRP A 25 -24.57 5.64 -4.32
N LYS A 26 -24.92 5.62 -5.61
CA LYS A 26 -25.63 4.46 -6.23
C LYS A 26 -24.74 3.24 -6.31
N VAL A 27 -23.48 3.38 -6.73
CA VAL A 27 -22.53 2.24 -6.80
C VAL A 27 -22.21 1.74 -5.40
N MET A 28 -21.94 2.62 -4.44
CA MET A 28 -21.71 2.26 -3.05
C MET A 28 -22.93 1.60 -2.40
N ARG A 29 -24.17 2.11 -2.69
CA ARG A 29 -25.41 1.45 -2.25
C ARG A 29 -25.60 0.08 -2.90
N LEU A 30 -25.23 -0.09 -4.16
CA LEU A 30 -25.30 -1.38 -4.84
C LEU A 30 -24.31 -2.37 -4.23
N GLN A 31 -23.10 -1.92 -3.90
CA GLN A 31 -22.11 -2.74 -3.21
C GLN A 31 -22.53 -3.09 -1.78
N LEU A 32 -23.04 -2.12 -1.02
CA LEU A 32 -23.62 -2.36 0.30
C LEU A 32 -24.84 -3.29 0.24
N LEU A 33 -25.66 -3.19 -0.82
CA LEU A 33 -26.79 -4.07 -1.03
C LEU A 33 -26.33 -5.49 -1.39
N MET A 34 -25.28 -5.64 -2.18
CA MET A 34 -24.65 -6.95 -2.45
C MET A 34 -24.05 -7.55 -1.16
N ILE A 35 -23.36 -6.76 -0.35
CA ILE A 35 -22.86 -7.19 0.97
C ILE A 35 -24.03 -7.57 1.88
N PHE A 36 -25.11 -6.77 1.89
CA PHE A 36 -26.30 -7.05 2.69
C PHE A 36 -27.03 -8.31 2.23
N VAL A 37 -27.14 -8.53 0.91
CA VAL A 37 -27.72 -9.76 0.34
C VAL A 37 -26.88 -10.98 0.68
N THR A 38 -25.54 -10.87 0.63
CA THR A 38 -24.65 -11.98 1.05
C THR A 38 -24.72 -12.24 2.55
N LEU A 39 -24.83 -11.20 3.39
CA LEU A 39 -25.05 -11.33 4.84
C LEU A 39 -26.42 -11.92 5.15
N PHE A 40 -27.47 -11.58 4.37
CA PHE A 40 -28.83 -12.14 4.57
C PHE A 40 -28.90 -13.61 4.17
N GLN A 41 -28.16 -14.03 3.13
CA GLN A 41 -28.05 -15.46 2.78
C GLN A 41 -27.32 -16.26 3.87
N LEU A 42 -26.40 -15.64 4.65
CA LEU A 42 -25.74 -16.27 5.77
C LEU A 42 -26.66 -16.54 6.95
N HIS A 43 -27.75 -15.77 7.13
CA HIS A 43 -28.74 -16.02 8.17
C HIS A 43 -29.74 -17.13 7.83
N ALA A 44 -29.80 -17.53 6.56
CA ALA A 44 -30.71 -18.59 6.10
C ALA A 44 -30.12 -20.01 6.25
N GLU A 45 -28.79 -20.16 6.46
CA GLU A 45 -28.15 -21.48 6.54
C GLU A 45 -27.73 -21.94 7.95
N ASN A 46 -27.93 -21.15 9.00
CA ASN A 46 -27.56 -21.53 10.37
C ASN A 46 -28.72 -22.04 11.23
N SER A 47 -29.63 -22.80 10.63
CA SER A 47 -30.50 -23.72 11.37
C SER A 47 -30.03 -25.15 11.10
N TYR A 48 -29.10 -25.66 11.90
CA TYR A 48 -28.92 -27.10 12.09
C TYR A 48 -30.14 -27.69 12.79
N THR A 49 -31.28 -27.61 12.14
CA THR A 49 -32.36 -28.53 12.38
C THR A 49 -31.96 -29.82 11.67
N GLN A 50 -31.85 -30.93 12.40
CA GLN A 50 -31.71 -32.29 11.87
C GLN A 50 -32.58 -32.41 10.64
N GLN A 51 -31.99 -32.46 9.44
CA GLN A 51 -32.76 -32.56 8.21
C GLN A 51 -33.48 -33.89 8.20
N LYS A 52 -34.79 -33.85 8.30
CA LYS A 52 -35.66 -35.02 8.34
C LYS A 52 -35.88 -35.50 6.91
N VAL A 53 -35.69 -36.79 6.69
CA VAL A 53 -35.87 -37.45 5.40
C VAL A 53 -37.17 -38.27 5.36
N SER A 54 -37.76 -38.37 4.18
CA SER A 54 -38.95 -39.21 3.94
C SER A 54 -38.66 -40.14 2.78
N ILE A 55 -38.65 -41.43 3.04
CA ILE A 55 -38.32 -42.46 2.05
C ILE A 55 -39.41 -43.48 1.96
N LEU A 56 -39.72 -43.85 0.72
CA LEU A 56 -40.69 -44.90 0.40
C LEU A 56 -40.09 -45.81 -0.67
N PHE A 57 -39.60 -46.94 -0.27
CA PHE A 57 -39.05 -47.96 -1.17
C PHE A 57 -39.70 -49.33 -0.93
N LYS A 58 -40.02 -50.04 -2.01
CA LYS A 58 -40.56 -51.39 -1.99
C LYS A 58 -39.65 -52.27 -2.84
N ASP A 59 -39.04 -53.28 -2.24
CA ASP A 59 -38.12 -54.22 -2.90
C ASP A 59 -36.99 -53.52 -3.70
N ALA A 60 -36.36 -52.50 -3.08
CA ALA A 60 -35.30 -51.71 -3.68
C ALA A 60 -33.89 -52.17 -3.23
N ALA A 61 -32.87 -51.85 -4.02
CA ALA A 61 -31.50 -52.04 -3.65
C ALA A 61 -31.09 -51.00 -2.59
N ILE A 62 -30.25 -51.41 -1.62
CA ILE A 62 -29.83 -50.53 -0.52
C ILE A 62 -29.11 -49.26 -1.03
N GLU A 63 -28.40 -49.32 -2.17
CA GLU A 63 -27.75 -48.23 -2.79
C GLU A 63 -28.72 -47.12 -3.26
N GLU A 64 -29.93 -47.50 -3.67
CA GLU A 64 -31.00 -46.56 -4.09
C GLU A 64 -31.55 -45.83 -2.86
N VAL A 65 -31.67 -46.50 -1.72
CA VAL A 65 -32.06 -45.91 -0.43
C VAL A 65 -31.02 -44.96 0.06
N ILE A 66 -29.74 -45.34 -0.01
CA ILE A 66 -28.62 -44.49 0.37
C ILE A 66 -28.62 -43.17 -0.45
N LYS A 67 -28.72 -43.26 -1.77
CA LYS A 67 -28.77 -42.09 -2.64
C LYS A 67 -29.95 -41.15 -2.34
N ALA A 68 -31.10 -41.74 -2.00
CA ALA A 68 -32.26 -40.92 -1.66
C ALA A 68 -32.10 -40.21 -0.30
N VAL A 69 -31.44 -40.85 0.66
CA VAL A 69 -31.11 -40.21 1.94
C VAL A 69 -30.05 -39.14 1.77
N GLU A 70 -28.98 -39.34 0.98
CA GLU A 70 -28.00 -38.35 0.64
C GLU A 70 -28.65 -37.11 -0.02
N ALA A 71 -29.53 -37.35 -1.01
CA ALA A 71 -30.18 -36.28 -1.74
C ALA A 71 -31.11 -35.42 -0.86
N GLN A 72 -31.74 -36.00 0.14
CA GLN A 72 -32.68 -35.30 1.04
C GLN A 72 -31.99 -34.71 2.27
N SER A 73 -30.95 -35.35 2.79
CA SER A 73 -30.28 -34.94 4.04
C SER A 73 -29.08 -34.07 3.81
N GLY A 74 -28.50 -34.08 2.63
CA GLY A 74 -27.26 -33.35 2.32
C GLY A 74 -25.98 -33.96 2.89
N TYR A 75 -26.10 -35.06 3.70
CA TYR A 75 -24.96 -35.82 4.21
C TYR A 75 -24.41 -36.73 3.14
N VAL A 76 -23.11 -36.94 3.12
CA VAL A 76 -22.42 -37.92 2.28
C VAL A 76 -22.34 -39.23 3.07
N VAL A 77 -22.78 -40.36 2.47
CA VAL A 77 -22.75 -41.68 3.09
C VAL A 77 -21.48 -42.41 2.67
N VAL A 78 -20.65 -42.75 3.64
CA VAL A 78 -19.41 -43.50 3.43
C VAL A 78 -19.65 -44.98 3.79
N TYR A 79 -19.44 -45.84 2.81
CA TYR A 79 -19.65 -47.29 2.97
C TYR A 79 -18.64 -48.14 2.17
N ASN A 80 -18.49 -49.39 2.57
CA ASN A 80 -17.71 -50.34 1.82
C ASN A 80 -18.61 -51.18 0.90
N ASN A 81 -18.40 -51.11 -0.42
CA ASN A 81 -19.19 -51.80 -1.43
C ASN A 81 -19.27 -53.33 -1.24
N THR A 82 -18.26 -53.96 -0.65
CA THR A 82 -18.27 -55.38 -0.39
C THR A 82 -19.21 -55.77 0.75
N LEU A 83 -19.44 -54.87 1.73
CA LEU A 83 -20.40 -55.06 2.82
C LEU A 83 -21.85 -54.89 2.35
N LEU A 84 -22.10 -53.92 1.46
CA LEU A 84 -23.46 -53.69 0.94
C LEU A 84 -23.99 -54.82 0.07
N LYS A 85 -23.13 -55.56 -0.64
CA LYS A 85 -23.53 -56.71 -1.46
C LYS A 85 -24.14 -57.84 -0.62
N THR A 86 -23.99 -57.85 0.68
CA THR A 86 -24.59 -58.83 1.60
C THR A 86 -25.99 -58.44 2.07
N VAL A 87 -26.42 -57.20 1.78
CA VAL A 87 -27.73 -56.68 2.19
C VAL A 87 -28.78 -57.11 1.17
N LYS A 88 -29.84 -57.78 1.64
CA LYS A 88 -31.00 -58.15 0.79
C LYS A 88 -31.77 -56.90 0.40
N ARG A 89 -32.59 -57.04 -0.66
CA ARG A 89 -33.49 -55.94 -1.12
C ARG A 89 -34.38 -55.47 0.03
N VAL A 90 -34.58 -54.18 0.12
CA VAL A 90 -35.15 -53.48 1.28
C VAL A 90 -36.51 -52.91 0.93
N THR A 91 -37.48 -53.13 1.82
CA THR A 91 -38.75 -52.44 1.80
C THR A 91 -38.85 -51.56 3.05
N VAL A 92 -38.84 -50.22 2.84
CA VAL A 92 -38.85 -49.27 3.93
C VAL A 92 -39.77 -48.09 3.61
N THR A 93 -40.60 -47.72 4.59
CA THR A 93 -41.53 -46.57 4.48
C THR A 93 -41.39 -45.74 5.72
N LEU A 94 -40.71 -44.61 5.62
CA LEU A 94 -40.46 -43.67 6.70
C LEU A 94 -40.84 -42.25 6.28
N ARG A 95 -41.42 -41.49 7.20
CA ARG A 95 -41.78 -40.09 6.96
C ARG A 95 -41.23 -39.23 8.07
N ASN A 96 -40.52 -38.18 7.68
CA ASN A 96 -40.05 -37.11 8.58
C ASN A 96 -39.13 -37.63 9.72
N VAL A 97 -38.21 -38.56 9.42
CA VAL A 97 -37.23 -39.15 10.35
C VAL A 97 -35.82 -38.61 10.11
N ASN A 98 -34.94 -38.75 11.09
CA ASN A 98 -33.54 -38.40 10.98
C ASN A 98 -32.79 -39.30 9.98
N ALA A 99 -31.85 -38.79 9.22
CA ALA A 99 -31.09 -39.52 8.20
C ALA A 99 -30.36 -40.75 8.77
N VAL A 100 -29.79 -40.66 9.99
CA VAL A 100 -29.16 -41.80 10.70
C VAL A 100 -30.17 -42.89 10.99
N GLU A 101 -31.36 -42.53 11.46
CA GLU A 101 -32.45 -43.45 11.80
C GLU A 101 -33.03 -44.09 10.53
N ALA A 102 -33.17 -43.31 9.44
CA ALA A 102 -33.64 -43.81 8.17
C ALA A 102 -32.73 -44.88 7.58
N LEU A 103 -31.40 -44.67 7.64
CA LEU A 103 -30.42 -45.68 7.19
C LEU A 103 -30.35 -46.89 8.12
N ASN A 104 -30.44 -46.70 9.43
CA ASN A 104 -30.43 -47.82 10.36
C ASN A 104 -31.65 -48.71 10.22
N GLU A 105 -32.83 -48.16 9.96
CA GLU A 105 -34.03 -48.96 9.71
C GLU A 105 -33.95 -49.70 8.36
N ALA A 106 -33.37 -49.07 7.32
CA ALA A 106 -33.11 -49.73 6.05
C ALA A 106 -32.06 -50.81 6.11
N LEU A 107 -31.11 -50.75 7.07
CA LEU A 107 -30.05 -51.74 7.30
C LEU A 107 -30.44 -52.82 8.32
N LYS A 108 -31.63 -52.78 8.86
CA LYS A 108 -32.10 -53.66 9.91
C LYS A 108 -32.08 -55.14 9.46
N GLY A 109 -31.43 -56.00 10.24
CA GLY A 109 -31.24 -57.43 9.94
C GLY A 109 -30.08 -57.73 9.00
N SER A 110 -29.32 -56.75 8.55
CA SER A 110 -28.10 -56.96 7.74
C SER A 110 -26.81 -57.09 8.57
N GLY A 111 -26.87 -56.79 9.89
CA GLY A 111 -25.69 -56.74 10.77
C GLY A 111 -24.80 -55.52 10.50
N LEU A 112 -25.36 -54.50 9.84
CA LEU A 112 -24.75 -53.22 9.57
C LEU A 112 -25.51 -52.11 10.29
N HIS A 113 -24.79 -51.09 10.74
CA HIS A 113 -25.38 -49.89 11.34
C HIS A 113 -24.73 -48.62 10.78
N CYS A 114 -25.51 -47.52 10.78
CA CYS A 114 -25.08 -46.20 10.37
C CYS A 114 -24.84 -45.33 11.60
N LYS A 115 -23.72 -44.60 11.62
CA LYS A 115 -23.39 -43.58 12.61
C LYS A 115 -22.99 -42.26 11.93
N LEU A 116 -23.36 -41.17 12.53
CA LEU A 116 -22.88 -39.83 12.13
C LEU A 116 -21.49 -39.61 12.77
N VAL A 117 -20.49 -39.37 11.94
CA VAL A 117 -19.13 -39.01 12.34
C VAL A 117 -18.77 -37.72 11.67
N GLU A 118 -18.70 -36.63 12.43
CA GLU A 118 -18.61 -35.28 11.90
C GLU A 118 -19.76 -34.97 10.92
N ASP A 119 -19.48 -34.71 9.66
CA ASP A 119 -20.49 -34.45 8.61
C ASP A 119 -20.74 -35.64 7.66
N PHE A 120 -20.30 -36.85 8.05
CA PHE A 120 -20.45 -38.09 7.24
C PHE A 120 -21.29 -39.11 7.92
N LEU A 121 -22.15 -39.77 7.17
CA LEU A 121 -22.90 -40.97 7.61
C LEU A 121 -22.09 -42.22 7.26
N VAL A 122 -21.52 -42.88 8.27
CA VAL A 122 -20.63 -44.03 8.07
C VAL A 122 -21.40 -45.35 8.35
N ILE A 123 -21.47 -46.25 7.33
CA ILE A 123 -22.05 -47.60 7.50
C ILE A 123 -20.96 -48.58 7.82
N ALA A 124 -21.07 -49.20 9.00
CA ALA A 124 -20.12 -50.18 9.51
C ALA A 124 -20.84 -51.45 10.05
N LYS A 125 -20.08 -52.54 10.21
CA LYS A 125 -20.60 -53.77 10.73
C LYS A 125 -20.80 -53.71 12.26
N ASP A 126 -21.88 -54.25 12.81
CA ASP A 126 -22.12 -54.37 14.25
C ASP A 126 -21.04 -55.23 14.88
N ASN A 127 -20.11 -54.62 15.58
CA ASN A 127 -19.16 -55.31 16.43
C ASN A 127 -19.70 -55.40 17.87
N VAL A 128 -20.57 -56.34 18.09
CA VAL A 128 -20.79 -56.91 19.39
C VAL A 128 -20.35 -58.38 19.32
N LYS A 129 -19.06 -58.60 19.68
CA LYS A 129 -18.68 -59.83 20.43
C LYS A 129 -17.20 -59.71 20.82
N THR A 130 -16.95 -59.84 22.13
CA THR A 130 -15.75 -60.39 22.72
C THR A 130 -15.11 -61.46 21.85
N VAL A 131 -13.91 -61.10 21.32
CA VAL A 131 -13.03 -62.03 20.64
C VAL A 131 -12.41 -62.95 21.71
N PRO A 132 -12.35 -64.27 21.51
CA PRO A 132 -11.58 -65.18 22.39
C PRO A 132 -10.11 -64.78 22.30
N GLU A 133 -9.46 -64.74 23.43
CA GLU A 133 -8.01 -64.70 23.62
C GLU A 133 -7.35 -65.89 22.91
N ASP A 134 -6.84 -65.69 21.69
CA ASP A 134 -5.75 -66.46 21.12
C ASP A 134 -5.35 -65.88 19.75
N ASP A 135 -4.77 -64.70 19.78
CA ASP A 135 -3.77 -64.25 18.79
C ASP A 135 -2.88 -63.22 19.46
N LYS A 136 -1.70 -63.70 19.91
CA LYS A 136 -0.73 -62.94 20.64
C LYS A 136 0.02 -61.94 19.72
N GLY A 137 -0.65 -60.89 19.25
CA GLY A 137 0.00 -59.66 18.75
C GLY A 137 0.74 -58.97 19.93
N ARG A 138 1.98 -58.56 19.72
CA ARG A 138 2.74 -57.82 20.75
C ARG A 138 2.35 -56.34 20.69
N LYS A 139 1.98 -55.79 21.87
CA LYS A 139 1.65 -54.37 22.01
C LYS A 139 2.91 -53.54 22.13
N ILE A 140 2.96 -52.44 21.39
CA ILE A 140 3.98 -51.39 21.52
C ILE A 140 3.31 -50.09 21.92
N GLU A 141 3.91 -49.40 22.86
CA GLU A 141 3.48 -48.10 23.37
C GLU A 141 4.60 -47.10 23.16
N GLY A 142 4.26 -45.81 23.03
CA GLY A 142 5.24 -44.76 22.94
C GLY A 142 4.65 -43.40 23.11
N LYS A 143 5.53 -42.40 23.14
CA LYS A 143 5.21 -40.97 23.19
C LYS A 143 5.93 -40.24 22.07
N VAL A 144 5.22 -39.35 21.41
CA VAL A 144 5.77 -38.50 20.36
C VAL A 144 5.77 -37.06 20.87
N THR A 145 6.92 -36.39 20.73
CA THR A 145 7.11 -35.00 21.13
C THR A 145 7.84 -34.21 20.03
N ASP A 146 7.81 -32.88 20.12
CA ASP A 146 8.69 -32.00 19.35
C ASP A 146 10.08 -31.85 20.01
N LYS A 147 10.94 -30.98 19.46
CA LYS A 147 12.27 -30.66 19.99
C LYS A 147 12.25 -30.02 21.37
N ASP A 148 11.19 -29.30 21.70
CA ASP A 148 10.97 -28.63 23.00
C ASP A 148 10.33 -29.54 24.03
N LYS A 149 10.21 -30.87 23.70
CA LYS A 149 9.60 -31.93 24.54
C LYS A 149 8.10 -31.73 24.75
N MET A 150 7.43 -30.88 23.95
CA MET A 150 5.98 -30.73 23.98
C MET A 150 5.32 -31.95 23.32
N PRO A 151 4.26 -32.55 23.93
CA PRO A 151 3.57 -33.68 23.34
C PRO A 151 2.88 -33.30 22.04
N LEU A 152 3.00 -34.14 21.00
CA LEU A 152 2.36 -33.94 19.70
C LEU A 152 1.12 -34.85 19.58
N PRO A 153 -0.10 -34.29 19.75
CA PRO A 153 -1.35 -34.99 19.47
C PRO A 153 -1.60 -35.07 17.96
N GLY A 154 -2.28 -36.14 17.52
CA GLY A 154 -2.65 -36.26 16.10
C GLY A 154 -1.55 -36.80 15.17
N VAL A 155 -0.41 -37.24 15.67
CA VAL A 155 0.64 -37.89 14.87
C VAL A 155 0.14 -39.28 14.40
N THR A 156 0.18 -39.50 13.10
CA THR A 156 -0.14 -40.81 12.50
C THR A 156 1.05 -41.74 12.65
N VAL A 157 0.83 -42.90 13.28
CA VAL A 157 1.79 -43.97 13.48
C VAL A 157 1.33 -45.16 12.65
N LEU A 158 2.02 -45.44 11.54
CA LEU A 158 1.64 -46.47 10.56
C LEU A 158 2.71 -47.56 10.48
N VAL A 159 2.29 -48.79 10.35
CA VAL A 159 3.19 -49.91 10.03
C VAL A 159 3.50 -49.85 8.52
N LYS A 160 4.76 -49.63 8.17
CA LYS A 160 5.18 -49.45 6.78
C LYS A 160 4.79 -50.65 5.91
N GLY A 161 4.15 -50.34 4.77
CA GLY A 161 3.66 -51.37 3.83
C GLY A 161 2.29 -52.00 4.20
N THR A 162 1.64 -51.54 5.26
CA THR A 162 0.33 -52.02 5.68
C THR A 162 -0.67 -50.84 5.88
N LYS A 163 -1.93 -51.16 6.12
CA LYS A 163 -2.95 -50.19 6.55
C LYS A 163 -3.16 -50.16 8.06
N LEU A 164 -2.25 -50.78 8.81
CA LEU A 164 -2.34 -50.88 10.27
C LEU A 164 -1.64 -49.65 10.89
N GLY A 165 -2.41 -48.83 11.61
CA GLY A 165 -1.87 -47.60 12.24
C GLY A 165 -2.80 -47.08 13.33
N VAL A 166 -2.29 -46.14 14.11
CA VAL A 166 -2.98 -45.40 15.18
C VAL A 166 -2.57 -43.92 15.14
N VAL A 167 -3.31 -43.10 15.85
CA VAL A 167 -3.03 -41.68 16.02
C VAL A 167 -2.70 -41.38 17.47
N THR A 168 -1.75 -40.49 17.74
CA THR A 168 -1.40 -40.10 19.12
C THR A 168 -2.52 -39.33 19.80
N ASP A 169 -2.71 -39.56 21.11
CA ASP A 169 -3.67 -38.84 21.95
C ASP A 169 -3.20 -37.41 22.32
N THR A 170 -4.02 -36.71 23.12
CA THR A 170 -3.72 -35.33 23.57
C THR A 170 -2.44 -35.21 24.40
N ALA A 171 -1.92 -36.29 24.96
CA ALA A 171 -0.64 -36.35 25.66
C ALA A 171 0.52 -36.83 24.77
N GLY A 172 0.29 -36.98 23.46
CA GLY A 172 1.26 -37.47 22.49
C GLY A 172 1.53 -38.96 22.58
N LYS A 173 0.68 -39.73 23.29
CA LYS A 173 0.87 -41.19 23.49
C LYS A 173 0.16 -41.97 22.41
N PHE A 174 0.74 -43.09 22.02
CA PHE A 174 0.10 -44.08 21.14
C PHE A 174 0.28 -45.50 21.68
N GLN A 175 -0.62 -46.37 21.32
CA GLN A 175 -0.56 -47.81 21.59
C GLN A 175 -1.00 -48.56 20.33
N LEU A 176 -0.16 -49.46 19.83
CA LEU A 176 -0.40 -50.20 18.60
C LEU A 176 -0.08 -51.69 18.84
N THR A 177 -0.97 -52.59 18.38
CA THR A 177 -0.73 -54.04 18.41
C THR A 177 -0.12 -54.44 17.08
N LEU A 178 1.08 -54.99 17.13
CA LEU A 178 1.85 -55.39 15.95
C LEU A 178 1.72 -56.88 15.63
N PRO A 179 1.70 -57.28 14.35
CA PRO A 179 1.76 -58.67 13.95
C PRO A 179 3.09 -59.31 14.36
N LEU A 180 3.11 -60.65 14.52
CA LEU A 180 4.28 -61.45 14.98
C LEU A 180 5.41 -61.59 13.95
N GLU A 181 5.59 -60.63 13.04
CA GLU A 181 6.69 -60.60 12.08
C GLU A 181 8.03 -60.22 12.74
N LYS A 182 9.13 -60.75 12.25
CA LYS A 182 10.45 -60.60 12.88
C LYS A 182 11.03 -59.20 12.84
N GLU A 183 10.63 -58.33 11.88
CA GLU A 183 11.03 -56.93 11.78
C GLU A 183 9.87 -56.06 11.33
N VAL A 184 9.47 -55.08 12.12
CA VAL A 184 8.40 -54.11 11.83
C VAL A 184 9.00 -52.73 11.82
N THR A 185 8.73 -51.94 10.76
CA THR A 185 9.09 -50.52 10.68
C THR A 185 7.85 -49.68 10.90
N LEU A 186 7.87 -48.77 11.90
CA LEU A 186 6.85 -47.79 12.13
C LEU A 186 7.22 -46.48 11.42
N GLN A 187 6.28 -45.88 10.73
CA GLN A 187 6.37 -44.58 10.12
C GLN A 187 5.53 -43.59 10.92
N PHE A 188 6.18 -42.54 11.40
CA PHE A 188 5.56 -41.41 12.11
C PHE A 188 5.43 -40.25 11.15
N SER A 189 4.21 -39.71 10.99
CA SER A 189 3.95 -38.58 10.13
C SER A 189 2.97 -37.59 10.80
N PHE A 190 3.27 -36.31 10.70
CA PHE A 190 2.46 -35.22 11.21
C PHE A 190 2.60 -34.02 10.28
N ILE A 191 1.55 -33.23 10.12
CA ILE A 191 1.57 -32.05 9.23
C ILE A 191 2.60 -31.03 9.75
N GLY A 192 3.54 -30.63 8.89
CA GLY A 192 4.62 -29.69 9.24
C GLY A 192 5.81 -30.31 9.95
N MET A 193 5.85 -31.66 10.11
CA MET A 193 6.97 -32.37 10.71
C MET A 193 7.58 -33.36 9.73
N LYS A 194 8.89 -33.53 9.79
CA LYS A 194 9.63 -34.49 8.98
C LYS A 194 9.22 -35.93 9.34
N ALA A 195 8.74 -36.66 8.35
CA ALA A 195 8.34 -38.08 8.59
C ALA A 195 9.56 -38.89 9.03
N GLN A 196 9.38 -39.65 10.10
CA GLN A 196 10.45 -40.49 10.67
C GLN A 196 10.08 -41.97 10.62
N GLU A 197 11.01 -42.79 10.19
CA GLU A 197 10.87 -44.27 10.19
C GLU A 197 11.71 -44.88 11.29
N VAL A 198 11.10 -45.78 12.09
CA VAL A 198 11.78 -46.44 13.19
C VAL A 198 11.58 -47.96 13.07
N LYS A 199 12.67 -48.68 12.97
CA LYS A 199 12.67 -50.16 12.99
C LYS A 199 12.55 -50.66 14.41
N ILE A 200 11.54 -51.49 14.66
CA ILE A 200 11.29 -52.08 15.97
C ILE A 200 12.07 -53.40 16.11
N LYS A 201 13.08 -53.34 16.99
CA LYS A 201 13.84 -54.54 17.36
C LYS A 201 13.41 -55.08 18.71
N ASP A 202 13.09 -54.19 19.65
CA ASP A 202 12.65 -54.51 21.01
C ASP A 202 11.29 -53.85 21.27
N TYR A 203 10.37 -54.52 21.91
CA TYR A 203 9.03 -54.01 22.23
C TYR A 203 9.00 -53.14 23.50
N LYS A 204 10.02 -52.28 23.67
CA LYS A 204 10.08 -51.30 24.76
C LYS A 204 9.29 -50.03 24.38
N PRO A 205 8.77 -49.26 25.36
CA PRO A 205 8.13 -48.00 25.09
C PRO A 205 9.03 -47.07 24.24
N LEU A 206 8.48 -46.52 23.15
CA LEU A 206 9.20 -45.63 22.23
C LEU A 206 9.06 -44.18 22.66
N SER A 207 10.16 -43.42 22.60
CA SER A 207 10.14 -41.98 22.70
C SER A 207 10.62 -41.40 21.36
N ILE A 208 9.74 -40.79 20.63
CA ILE A 208 10.00 -40.24 19.29
C ILE A 208 9.96 -38.74 19.37
N VAL A 209 11.00 -38.10 18.86
CA VAL A 209 11.07 -36.66 18.69
C VAL A 209 10.95 -36.37 17.20
N LEU A 210 9.87 -35.72 16.76
CA LEU A 210 9.73 -35.26 15.40
C LEU A 210 10.38 -33.88 15.26
N GLU A 211 11.13 -33.73 14.17
CA GLU A 211 11.69 -32.46 13.78
C GLU A 211 10.71 -31.74 12.87
N GLU A 212 10.60 -30.42 13.06
CA GLU A 212 9.86 -29.60 12.09
C GLU A 212 10.46 -29.82 10.70
N GLU A 213 9.65 -30.23 9.77
CA GLU A 213 9.96 -30.12 8.37
C GLU A 213 9.91 -28.63 8.06
N ALA A 214 11.10 -28.00 7.97
CA ALA A 214 11.17 -26.70 7.35
C ALA A 214 10.77 -26.90 5.87
N THR A 215 9.48 -26.96 5.61
CA THR A 215 8.93 -26.65 4.29
C THR A 215 9.42 -25.22 4.06
N GLU A 216 10.47 -25.07 3.27
CA GLU A 216 10.73 -23.80 2.62
C GLU A 216 9.41 -23.46 1.94
N VAL A 217 8.66 -22.54 2.51
CA VAL A 217 7.52 -21.92 1.83
C VAL A 217 8.16 -21.32 0.60
N GLU A 218 7.91 -21.92 -0.57
CA GLU A 218 8.46 -21.43 -1.83
C GLU A 218 8.18 -19.93 -1.90
N GLU A 219 9.23 -19.13 -1.88
CA GLU A 219 9.12 -17.67 -1.90
C GLU A 219 8.32 -17.28 -3.15
N VAL A 220 7.23 -16.56 -2.96
CA VAL A 220 6.35 -16.13 -4.05
C VAL A 220 6.61 -14.66 -4.32
N VAL A 221 6.91 -14.32 -5.55
CA VAL A 221 6.95 -12.93 -6.01
C VAL A 221 5.54 -12.48 -6.34
N VAL A 222 5.06 -11.50 -5.60
CA VAL A 222 3.77 -10.85 -5.81
C VAL A 222 4.01 -9.57 -6.60
N ASN A 223 3.47 -9.50 -7.81
CA ASN A 223 3.61 -8.32 -8.65
C ASN A 223 2.33 -7.46 -8.72
N GLY A 224 1.34 -7.72 -7.85
CA GLY A 224 0.08 -6.97 -7.77
C GLY A 224 -0.98 -7.32 -8.82
N ILE A 225 -0.61 -7.99 -9.92
CA ILE A 225 -1.55 -8.49 -10.95
C ILE A 225 -1.72 -10.01 -10.83
N PHE A 226 -0.61 -10.72 -10.66
CA PHE A 226 -0.57 -12.16 -10.44
C PHE A 226 0.58 -12.55 -9.50
N GLN A 227 0.53 -13.76 -8.97
CA GLN A 227 1.56 -14.33 -8.10
C GLN A 227 2.32 -15.41 -8.85
N ARG A 228 3.63 -15.48 -8.65
CA ARG A 228 4.53 -16.49 -9.25
C ARG A 228 5.53 -17.03 -8.23
N LYS A 229 5.98 -18.27 -8.42
CA LYS A 229 7.12 -18.81 -7.70
C LYS A 229 8.37 -17.95 -7.98
N ALA A 230 9.11 -17.57 -6.94
CA ALA A 230 10.33 -16.76 -7.08
C ALA A 230 11.36 -17.47 -7.98
N GLY A 231 11.44 -18.79 -7.90
CA GLY A 231 12.28 -19.63 -8.75
C GLY A 231 12.01 -19.46 -10.26
N SER A 232 10.74 -19.24 -10.68
CA SER A 232 10.34 -19.09 -12.08
C SER A 232 10.39 -17.66 -12.62
N PHE A 233 10.69 -16.66 -11.80
CA PHE A 233 10.66 -15.25 -12.16
C PHE A 233 12.03 -14.76 -12.64
N THR A 234 12.16 -14.18 -13.83
CA THR A 234 13.43 -13.70 -14.42
C THR A 234 13.77 -12.26 -14.05
N GLY A 235 12.81 -11.50 -13.54
CA GLY A 235 12.97 -10.09 -13.20
C GLY A 235 13.70 -9.86 -11.87
N SER A 236 14.18 -8.62 -11.69
CA SER A 236 14.73 -8.15 -10.42
C SER A 236 13.60 -7.70 -9.48
N ALA A 237 13.31 -8.52 -8.48
CA ALA A 237 12.35 -8.23 -7.45
C ALA A 237 12.94 -8.48 -6.05
N LEU A 238 12.58 -7.64 -5.10
CA LEU A 238 12.91 -7.81 -3.70
C LEU A 238 11.62 -7.84 -2.90
N THR A 239 11.33 -9.00 -2.31
CA THR A 239 10.18 -9.18 -1.42
C THR A 239 10.63 -9.17 0.02
N MET A 240 9.92 -8.44 0.87
CA MET A 240 10.16 -8.29 2.30
C MET A 240 8.87 -8.59 3.05
N LYS A 241 8.97 -9.31 4.16
CA LYS A 241 7.82 -9.56 5.03
C LYS A 241 7.50 -8.32 5.86
N GLY A 242 6.22 -8.10 6.17
CA GLY A 242 5.79 -6.98 7.02
C GLY A 242 6.44 -6.96 8.40
N GLU A 243 6.78 -8.13 8.95
CA GLU A 243 7.50 -8.23 10.23
C GLU A 243 8.94 -7.72 10.15
N ASP A 244 9.65 -7.98 9.05
CA ASP A 244 11.00 -7.48 8.85
C ASP A 244 11.01 -5.96 8.66
N LEU A 245 10.01 -5.43 7.96
CA LEU A 245 9.81 -3.97 7.84
C LEU A 245 9.62 -3.32 9.20
N LYS A 246 8.79 -3.91 10.07
CA LYS A 246 8.53 -3.40 11.43
C LYS A 246 9.75 -3.43 12.33
N ARG A 247 10.65 -4.40 12.18
CA ARG A 247 11.90 -4.47 12.96
C ARG A 247 12.81 -3.28 12.68
N VAL A 248 12.75 -2.71 11.48
CA VAL A 248 13.53 -1.52 11.10
C VAL A 248 12.87 -0.24 11.58
N SER A 249 11.59 -0.06 11.26
CA SER A 249 10.79 1.07 11.73
C SER A 249 9.30 0.70 11.76
N ASN A 250 8.59 1.12 12.80
CA ASN A 250 7.15 0.96 12.91
C ASN A 250 6.38 2.27 12.59
N SER A 251 7.12 3.36 12.29
CA SER A 251 6.49 4.66 12.03
C SER A 251 5.74 4.69 10.71
N ASN A 252 6.42 4.38 9.62
CA ASN A 252 5.82 4.29 8.29
C ASN A 252 6.67 3.40 7.36
N VAL A 253 6.07 3.01 6.23
CA VAL A 253 6.71 2.15 5.23
C VAL A 253 8.01 2.74 4.69
N PHE A 254 8.10 4.05 4.49
CA PHE A 254 9.27 4.71 3.87
C PHE A 254 10.49 4.68 4.77
N ALA A 255 10.31 4.90 6.08
CA ALA A 255 11.39 4.81 7.05
C ALA A 255 12.04 3.42 7.09
N SER A 256 11.24 2.36 6.90
CA SER A 256 11.76 1.00 6.79
C SER A 256 12.48 0.76 5.47
N LEU A 257 11.91 1.22 4.35
CA LEU A 257 12.44 0.99 3.01
C LEU A 257 13.80 1.68 2.79
N LYS A 258 14.01 2.89 3.34
CA LYS A 258 15.28 3.63 3.24
C LYS A 258 16.49 2.79 3.65
N ASN A 259 16.31 1.91 4.65
CA ASN A 259 17.40 1.13 5.23
C ASN A 259 17.50 -0.30 4.66
N LEU A 260 16.46 -0.79 3.96
CA LEU A 260 16.41 -2.17 3.49
C LEU A 260 16.80 -2.34 2.02
N ASP A 261 16.62 -1.30 1.20
CA ASP A 261 16.93 -1.36 -0.22
C ASP A 261 17.76 -0.15 -0.67
N PRO A 262 19.08 -0.32 -0.93
CA PRO A 262 19.95 0.79 -1.36
C PRO A 262 19.60 1.33 -2.75
N SER A 263 18.82 0.61 -3.57
CA SER A 263 18.39 1.09 -4.87
C SER A 263 17.24 2.11 -4.78
N LEU A 264 16.56 2.19 -3.63
CA LEU A 264 15.53 3.19 -3.36
C LEU A 264 16.16 4.35 -2.59
N MET A 265 16.33 5.46 -3.28
CA MET A 265 16.81 6.70 -2.71
C MET A 265 15.61 7.49 -2.17
N ILE A 266 15.60 7.76 -0.88
CA ILE A 266 14.65 8.64 -0.22
C ILE A 266 15.44 9.87 0.19
N PHE A 267 15.12 11.02 -0.40
CA PHE A 267 15.85 12.26 -0.19
C PHE A 267 15.39 12.92 1.12
N ASP A 268 16.35 13.30 1.95
CA ASP A 268 16.06 14.04 3.16
C ASP A 268 15.67 15.48 2.80
N ASN A 269 14.61 15.97 3.40
CA ASN A 269 14.19 17.35 3.24
C ASN A 269 14.94 18.22 4.26
N LEU A 270 16.02 18.87 3.83
CA LEU A 270 16.85 19.71 4.69
C LEU A 270 16.18 21.04 5.02
N GLU A 271 15.22 21.49 4.22
CA GLU A 271 14.54 22.79 4.41
C GLU A 271 13.55 22.72 5.58
N PHE A 272 12.80 21.64 5.69
CA PHE A 272 11.72 21.50 6.66
C PHE A 272 12.07 20.54 7.82
N GLY A 273 13.25 19.97 7.83
CA GLY A 273 13.70 19.02 8.85
C GLY A 273 12.82 17.76 8.90
N SER A 274 12.43 17.33 10.11
CA SER A 274 11.55 16.18 10.33
C SER A 274 10.07 16.58 10.37
N ASP A 275 9.59 17.37 9.39
CA ASP A 275 8.18 17.74 9.30
C ASP A 275 7.33 16.51 8.93
N PRO A 276 6.40 16.05 9.79
CA PRO A 276 5.59 14.88 9.53
C PRO A 276 4.56 15.08 8.39
N ASN A 277 4.40 16.33 7.94
CA ASN A 277 3.43 16.70 6.91
C ASN A 277 4.04 16.73 5.50
N LYS A 278 5.37 16.68 5.40
CA LYS A 278 6.07 16.66 4.12
C LYS A 278 6.31 15.24 3.66
N MET A 279 5.81 14.91 2.48
CA MET A 279 6.09 13.61 1.88
C MET A 279 7.52 13.58 1.36
N PRO A 280 8.24 12.46 1.54
CA PRO A 280 9.59 12.33 1.04
C PRO A 280 9.58 12.26 -0.49
N THR A 281 10.49 12.99 -1.13
CA THR A 281 10.87 12.75 -2.52
C THR A 281 11.65 11.46 -2.61
N MET A 282 11.38 10.64 -3.62
CA MET A 282 12.04 9.35 -3.77
C MET A 282 12.31 9.00 -5.22
N ALA A 283 13.35 8.21 -5.44
CA ALA A 283 13.68 7.68 -6.76
C ALA A 283 14.21 6.24 -6.64
N LEU A 284 13.77 5.37 -7.52
CA LEU A 284 14.26 4.00 -7.60
C LEU A 284 15.26 3.89 -8.76
N ARG A 285 16.51 3.50 -8.46
CA ARG A 285 17.60 3.41 -9.44
C ARG A 285 17.89 4.74 -10.15
N GLY A 286 17.79 5.87 -9.42
CA GLY A 286 18.08 7.21 -9.93
C GLY A 286 16.87 7.96 -10.49
N LYS A 287 17.03 9.28 -10.66
CA LYS A 287 16.01 10.15 -11.26
C LYS A 287 15.90 9.91 -12.76
N THR A 288 14.69 9.89 -13.29
CA THR A 288 14.38 9.68 -14.72
C THR A 288 13.88 10.95 -15.41
N ALA A 289 13.50 11.95 -14.62
CA ALA A 289 13.01 13.25 -15.09
C ALA A 289 13.78 14.38 -14.40
N PHE A 290 13.83 15.52 -15.08
CA PHE A 290 14.31 16.75 -14.49
C PHE A 290 13.25 17.28 -13.51
N ASP A 291 13.71 17.70 -12.33
CA ASP A 291 12.89 18.36 -11.35
C ASP A 291 12.90 19.87 -11.68
N LEU A 292 11.89 20.31 -12.40
CA LEU A 292 11.80 21.70 -12.88
C LEU A 292 11.11 22.62 -11.88
N GLY A 293 10.91 22.17 -10.63
CA GLY A 293 10.26 22.94 -9.57
C GLY A 293 8.94 23.53 -10.07
N SER A 294 7.85 22.81 -9.98
CA SER A 294 6.55 23.43 -10.21
C SER A 294 6.30 24.38 -9.04
N ASP A 295 6.23 25.68 -9.30
CA ASP A 295 5.74 26.68 -8.35
C ASP A 295 4.24 26.48 -8.03
N ASP A 296 3.62 25.48 -8.61
CA ASP A 296 2.26 25.08 -8.32
C ASP A 296 2.18 24.50 -6.91
N ILE A 297 1.56 25.24 -6.04
CA ILE A 297 1.21 24.81 -4.68
C ILE A 297 0.25 23.64 -4.82
N ASP A 298 0.79 22.42 -4.84
CA ASP A 298 -0.04 21.24 -4.74
C ASP A 298 -0.75 21.22 -3.38
N LEU A 299 -2.05 20.98 -3.38
CA LEU A 299 -2.78 20.72 -2.16
C LEU A 299 -2.06 19.60 -1.38
N LYS A 300 -1.71 19.90 -0.13
CA LYS A 300 -1.12 18.91 0.75
C LYS A 300 -2.00 17.67 0.77
N GLY A 301 -1.47 16.55 0.33
CA GLY A 301 -2.20 15.29 0.24
C GLY A 301 -2.88 15.00 -1.09
N SER A 302 -2.74 15.83 -2.13
CA SER A 302 -3.05 15.40 -3.49
C SER A 302 -2.05 14.33 -3.95
N TYR A 303 -2.39 13.61 -5.03
CA TYR A 303 -1.42 12.75 -5.70
C TYR A 303 -0.37 13.66 -6.38
N ALA A 304 0.56 14.18 -5.57
CA ALA A 304 1.66 14.98 -6.10
C ALA A 304 2.36 14.14 -7.17
N ASN A 305 2.37 14.66 -8.37
CA ASN A 305 3.01 14.02 -9.50
C ASN A 305 4.53 14.27 -9.42
N ASP A 306 5.20 13.69 -8.40
CA ASP A 306 6.66 13.60 -8.48
C ASP A 306 7.00 12.73 -9.70
N PRO A 307 7.58 13.33 -10.76
CA PRO A 307 7.87 12.62 -12.01
C PRO A 307 8.90 11.50 -11.82
N ASN A 308 9.52 11.41 -10.66
CA ASN A 308 10.54 10.43 -10.31
C ASN A 308 10.04 9.35 -9.32
N ALA A 309 8.88 9.56 -8.69
CA ALA A 309 8.34 8.62 -7.72
C ALA A 309 7.98 7.26 -8.35
N PRO A 310 8.22 6.13 -7.65
CA PRO A 310 7.75 4.82 -8.08
C PRO A 310 6.23 4.72 -7.98
N LEU A 311 5.63 3.83 -8.76
CA LEU A 311 4.21 3.49 -8.67
C LEU A 311 3.96 2.63 -7.41
N PHE A 312 2.96 2.99 -6.61
CA PHE A 312 2.54 2.19 -5.46
C PHE A 312 1.27 1.42 -5.79
N ILE A 313 1.30 0.12 -5.44
CA ILE A 313 0.16 -0.79 -5.58
C ILE A 313 -0.16 -1.37 -4.20
N LEU A 314 -1.39 -1.18 -3.73
CA LEU A 314 -1.90 -1.72 -2.47
C LEU A 314 -3.01 -2.72 -2.78
N ASP A 315 -2.82 -4.00 -2.43
CA ASP A 315 -3.77 -5.11 -2.70
C ASP A 315 -4.23 -5.19 -4.17
N GLY A 316 -3.32 -4.84 -5.11
CA GLY A 316 -3.59 -4.86 -6.54
C GLY A 316 -4.19 -3.57 -7.11
N PHE A 317 -4.40 -2.53 -6.31
CA PHE A 317 -4.92 -1.22 -6.72
C PHE A 317 -3.86 -0.13 -6.59
N GLU A 318 -3.87 0.84 -7.51
CA GLU A 318 -2.98 1.99 -7.45
C GLU A 318 -3.30 2.86 -6.22
N ALA A 319 -2.26 3.21 -5.46
CA ALA A 319 -2.35 4.01 -4.24
C ALA A 319 -1.43 5.24 -4.30
N SER A 320 -1.80 6.32 -3.63
CA SER A 320 -0.96 7.51 -3.50
C SER A 320 0.18 7.29 -2.49
N VAL A 321 1.27 8.06 -2.66
CA VAL A 321 2.38 8.12 -1.69
C VAL A 321 1.83 8.43 -0.29
N GLN A 322 0.89 9.38 -0.20
CA GLN A 322 0.23 9.76 1.05
C GLN A 322 -0.48 8.59 1.72
N LYS A 323 -1.24 7.79 0.94
CA LYS A 323 -1.96 6.62 1.46
C LYS A 323 -1.01 5.55 2.01
N ILE A 324 0.15 5.39 1.38
CA ILE A 324 1.18 4.45 1.84
C ILE A 324 1.89 4.98 3.08
N ALA A 325 2.14 6.31 3.17
CA ALA A 325 2.71 6.93 4.37
C ALA A 325 1.82 6.75 5.60
N ASP A 326 0.50 6.84 5.40
CA ASP A 326 -0.50 6.73 6.46
C ASP A 326 -0.92 5.28 6.77
N LEU A 327 -0.48 4.29 5.96
CA LEU A 327 -0.83 2.89 6.12
C LEU A 327 -0.34 2.34 7.48
N ASP A 328 -1.23 1.63 8.18
CA ASP A 328 -0.82 0.92 9.39
C ASP A 328 0.10 -0.27 9.07
N MET A 329 1.36 -0.20 9.54
CA MET A 329 2.38 -1.24 9.34
C MET A 329 1.94 -2.60 9.87
N ASN A 330 1.01 -2.66 10.83
CA ASN A 330 0.48 -3.92 11.36
C ASN A 330 -0.38 -4.67 10.35
N ARG A 331 -0.94 -3.97 9.37
CA ARG A 331 -1.74 -4.55 8.29
C ARG A 331 -0.89 -5.11 7.15
N VAL A 332 0.38 -4.71 7.05
CA VAL A 332 1.27 -5.15 5.96
C VAL A 332 1.68 -6.62 6.15
N GLU A 333 1.40 -7.44 5.16
CA GLU A 333 1.86 -8.83 5.05
C GLU A 333 3.22 -8.90 4.37
N SER A 334 3.32 -8.25 3.20
CA SER A 334 4.54 -8.22 2.40
C SER A 334 4.64 -6.96 1.58
N LEU A 335 5.87 -6.62 1.22
CA LEU A 335 6.20 -5.56 0.29
C LEU A 335 7.17 -6.09 -0.75
N THR A 336 6.87 -5.86 -2.03
CA THR A 336 7.71 -6.28 -3.17
C THR A 336 8.10 -5.07 -4.00
N ILE A 337 9.40 -4.86 -4.22
CA ILE A 337 9.95 -3.82 -5.08
C ILE A 337 10.30 -4.43 -6.44
N LEU A 338 9.67 -3.96 -7.51
CA LEU A 338 9.90 -4.37 -8.89
C LEU A 338 10.83 -3.35 -9.56
N LYS A 339 12.05 -3.79 -9.92
CA LYS A 339 13.14 -2.87 -10.28
C LYS A 339 13.46 -2.81 -11.76
N ASP A 340 13.35 -3.91 -12.50
CA ASP A 340 13.73 -4.01 -13.91
C ASP A 340 12.53 -4.08 -14.87
N ALA A 341 12.82 -4.06 -16.18
CA ALA A 341 11.78 -4.06 -17.19
C ALA A 341 10.90 -5.32 -17.14
N SER A 342 11.47 -6.52 -16.92
CA SER A 342 10.72 -7.77 -16.86
C SER A 342 9.70 -7.79 -15.72
N ALA A 343 10.05 -7.14 -14.59
CA ALA A 343 9.17 -7.03 -13.44
C ALA A 343 8.07 -5.97 -13.60
N LYS A 344 8.36 -4.83 -14.23
CA LYS A 344 7.51 -3.63 -14.22
C LYS A 344 6.76 -3.34 -15.52
N ALA A 345 7.16 -3.92 -16.69
CA ALA A 345 6.52 -3.65 -17.98
C ALA A 345 5.02 -4.03 -18.02
N ILE A 346 4.57 -4.91 -17.14
CA ILE A 346 3.15 -5.26 -16.96
C ILE A 346 2.30 -4.05 -16.54
N TYR A 347 2.92 -3.02 -15.93
CA TYR A 347 2.28 -1.75 -15.57
C TYR A 347 2.45 -0.67 -16.66
N GLY A 348 3.29 -0.93 -17.67
CA GLY A 348 3.46 -0.09 -18.86
C GLY A 348 3.96 1.31 -18.54
N SER A 349 3.16 2.31 -18.93
CA SER A 349 3.50 3.72 -18.82
C SER A 349 3.60 4.29 -17.40
N LYS A 350 3.05 3.61 -16.41
CA LYS A 350 3.09 4.08 -15.01
C LYS A 350 4.31 3.59 -14.23
N ALA A 351 5.12 2.69 -14.83
CA ALA A 351 6.15 1.95 -14.13
C ALA A 351 7.60 2.32 -14.48
N ALA A 352 7.83 3.39 -15.24
CA ALA A 352 9.19 3.79 -15.62
C ALA A 352 10.13 3.93 -14.41
N ASN A 353 9.61 4.43 -13.30
CA ASN A 353 10.36 4.68 -12.07
C ASN A 353 10.34 3.49 -11.09
N GLY A 354 9.88 2.30 -11.55
CA GLY A 354 9.70 1.12 -10.70
C GLY A 354 8.31 1.02 -10.09
N VAL A 355 8.05 -0.12 -9.44
CA VAL A 355 6.77 -0.39 -8.79
C VAL A 355 7.02 -0.96 -7.39
N ILE A 356 6.30 -0.46 -6.41
CA ILE A 356 6.29 -0.98 -5.04
C ILE A 356 4.90 -1.56 -4.78
N VAL A 357 4.86 -2.88 -4.61
CA VAL A 357 3.63 -3.63 -4.36
C VAL A 357 3.53 -3.96 -2.88
N ILE A 358 2.42 -3.63 -2.25
CA ILE A 358 2.16 -3.89 -0.84
C ILE A 358 0.92 -4.77 -0.76
N GLU A 359 1.03 -5.89 -0.05
CA GLU A 359 -0.11 -6.74 0.30
C GLU A 359 -0.44 -6.63 1.77
N THR A 360 -1.72 -6.55 2.08
CA THR A 360 -2.22 -6.56 3.45
C THR A 360 -2.52 -7.99 3.91
N LYS A 361 -2.48 -8.20 5.23
CA LYS A 361 -2.73 -9.49 5.87
C LYS A 361 -4.11 -10.01 5.52
N LYS A 362 -4.17 -11.32 5.31
CA LYS A 362 -5.40 -12.09 5.04
C LYS A 362 -5.66 -12.99 6.24
N ASN A 363 -6.87 -12.98 6.77
CA ASN A 363 -7.21 -13.92 7.83
C ASN A 363 -7.32 -15.34 7.26
N THR A 364 -6.64 -16.29 7.89
CA THR A 364 -6.65 -17.71 7.57
C THR A 364 -7.21 -18.58 8.70
N GLU A 365 -7.45 -17.98 9.89
CA GLU A 365 -7.91 -18.68 11.07
C GLU A 365 -9.43 -18.65 11.21
N SER A 366 -10.00 -19.72 11.73
CA SER A 366 -11.45 -19.88 11.91
C SER A 366 -11.98 -19.35 13.24
N SER A 367 -11.12 -18.86 14.15
CA SER A 367 -11.50 -18.34 15.46
C SER A 367 -11.53 -16.82 15.50
N LEU A 368 -12.32 -16.25 16.41
CA LEU A 368 -12.27 -14.81 16.70
C LEU A 368 -10.92 -14.47 17.34
N ARG A 369 -10.18 -13.57 16.68
CA ARG A 369 -8.93 -13.00 17.21
C ARG A 369 -9.08 -11.49 17.34
N ILE A 370 -8.74 -10.98 18.51
CA ILE A 370 -8.68 -9.55 18.79
C ILE A 370 -7.22 -9.21 19.02
N SER A 371 -6.70 -8.28 18.24
CA SER A 371 -5.31 -7.82 18.35
C SER A 371 -5.29 -6.33 18.67
N TYR A 372 -4.50 -5.95 19.65
CA TYR A 372 -4.18 -4.56 19.96
C TYR A 372 -2.68 -4.33 19.77
N SER A 373 -2.33 -3.23 19.13
CA SER A 373 -0.95 -2.77 18.98
C SER A 373 -0.84 -1.33 19.45
N GLY A 374 0.15 -1.04 20.28
CA GLY A 374 0.49 0.30 20.73
C GLY A 374 1.96 0.55 20.55
N SER A 375 2.33 1.76 20.11
CA SER A 375 3.72 2.21 20.04
C SER A 375 3.87 3.67 20.41
N VAL A 376 5.01 4.00 21.00
CA VAL A 376 5.45 5.37 21.28
C VAL A 376 6.76 5.58 20.54
N GLU A 377 6.85 6.66 19.80
CA GLU A 377 8.03 7.05 19.04
C GLU A 377 8.54 8.38 19.58
N ILE A 378 9.84 8.48 19.84
CA ILE A 378 10.50 9.70 20.30
C ILE A 378 11.56 10.08 19.27
N GLN A 379 11.45 11.29 18.72
CA GLN A 379 12.39 11.86 17.77
C GLN A 379 13.14 13.01 18.46
N ALA A 380 14.44 12.84 18.67
CA ALA A 380 15.30 13.90 19.17
C ALA A 380 16.09 14.54 18.02
N PRO A 381 16.09 15.88 17.87
CA PRO A 381 16.91 16.54 16.85
C PRO A 381 18.40 16.38 17.20
N ASP A 382 19.20 15.99 16.21
CA ASP A 382 20.64 15.93 16.31
C ASP A 382 21.26 17.13 15.59
N LEU A 383 21.78 18.07 16.36
CA LEU A 383 22.45 19.29 15.87
C LEU A 383 23.98 19.16 15.85
N SER A 384 24.54 18.04 16.23
CA SER A 384 25.97 17.83 16.38
C SER A 384 26.77 17.99 15.08
N SER A 385 26.14 17.79 13.94
CA SER A 385 26.77 17.99 12.62
C SER A 385 26.87 19.44 12.19
N TYR A 386 26.15 20.37 12.83
CA TYR A 386 26.25 21.79 12.55
C TYR A 386 27.43 22.38 13.32
N ASN A 387 28.50 22.70 12.64
CA ASN A 387 29.68 23.31 13.23
C ASN A 387 29.61 24.83 13.06
N LEU A 388 28.71 25.50 13.79
CA LEU A 388 28.54 26.95 13.74
C LEU A 388 29.44 27.63 14.77
N THR A 389 29.86 28.87 14.45
CA THR A 389 30.63 29.73 15.33
C THR A 389 29.76 30.26 16.48
N ASN A 390 30.37 30.48 17.64
CA ASN A 390 29.76 31.25 18.72
C ASN A 390 29.78 32.76 18.40
N ALA A 391 29.15 33.56 19.26
CA ALA A 391 28.99 34.99 19.02
C ALA A 391 30.35 35.75 18.97
N ALA A 392 31.31 35.35 19.79
CA ALA A 392 32.64 35.97 19.81
C ALA A 392 33.42 35.62 18.54
N GLU A 393 33.51 34.34 18.20
CA GLU A 393 34.16 33.85 16.99
C GLU A 393 33.57 34.45 15.73
N LYS A 394 32.23 34.55 15.64
CA LYS A 394 31.54 35.15 14.52
C LYS A 394 31.91 36.60 14.32
N LEU A 395 31.93 37.40 15.41
CA LEU A 395 32.29 38.83 15.37
C LEU A 395 33.76 39.04 14.99
N GLU A 396 34.66 38.19 15.45
CA GLU A 396 36.08 38.20 15.09
C GLU A 396 36.27 37.90 13.61
N ILE A 397 35.63 36.86 13.07
CA ILE A 397 35.65 36.51 11.65
C ILE A 397 35.12 37.66 10.78
N GLU A 398 34.05 38.31 11.17
CA GLU A 398 33.50 39.46 10.46
C GLU A 398 34.47 40.66 10.44
N LYS A 399 35.14 40.91 11.57
CA LYS A 399 36.15 41.95 11.66
C LYS A 399 37.36 41.65 10.77
N ASP A 400 37.86 40.41 10.81
CA ASP A 400 39.01 39.98 10.03
C ASP A 400 38.71 39.97 8.52
N ALA A 401 37.44 39.66 8.15
CA ALA A 401 36.93 39.76 6.79
C ALA A 401 36.76 41.20 6.28
N GLY A 402 37.01 42.18 7.17
CA GLY A 402 36.95 43.63 6.77
C GLY A 402 35.53 44.19 6.67
N LEU A 403 34.52 43.52 7.22
CA LEU A 403 33.11 43.97 7.11
C LEU A 403 32.83 45.28 7.84
N TYR A 404 33.73 45.71 8.77
CA TYR A 404 33.64 46.91 9.57
C TYR A 404 34.58 48.00 9.10
N TYR A 405 35.11 47.90 7.85
CA TYR A 405 36.02 48.86 7.27
C TYR A 405 35.46 49.43 5.95
N ASP A 406 35.53 50.73 5.75
CA ASP A 406 35.22 51.43 4.51
C ASP A 406 36.17 52.63 4.33
N LYS A 407 36.47 52.97 3.09
CA LYS A 407 37.27 54.16 2.73
C LYS A 407 36.51 55.46 2.96
N ASN A 408 35.21 55.45 2.92
CA ASN A 408 34.35 56.58 3.21
C ASN A 408 34.24 56.75 4.74
N LEU A 409 34.64 57.87 5.27
CA LEU A 409 34.66 58.15 6.71
C LEU A 409 33.26 58.09 7.36
N SER A 410 32.21 58.50 6.67
CA SER A 410 30.84 58.45 7.19
C SER A 410 30.36 57.01 7.32
N THR A 411 30.63 56.18 6.29
CA THR A 411 30.33 54.75 6.31
C THR A 411 31.14 54.01 7.38
N LEU A 412 32.46 54.30 7.45
CA LEU A 412 33.35 53.75 8.43
C LEU A 412 32.86 54.02 9.88
N PHE A 413 32.43 55.27 10.15
CA PHE A 413 31.90 55.61 11.47
C PHE A 413 30.69 54.79 11.85
N ASN A 414 29.76 54.60 10.89
CA ASN A 414 28.57 53.80 11.12
C ASN A 414 28.90 52.31 11.32
N LEU A 415 29.83 51.77 10.53
CA LEU A 415 30.29 50.36 10.66
C LEU A 415 31.00 50.14 11.99
N GLN A 416 31.83 51.07 12.44
CA GLN A 416 32.51 50.98 13.76
C GLN A 416 31.50 51.09 14.92
N LYS A 417 30.49 51.90 14.77
CA LYS A 417 29.40 52.00 15.74
C LYS A 417 28.59 50.69 15.81
N ASP A 418 28.35 50.05 14.67
CA ASP A 418 27.67 48.72 14.63
C ASP A 418 28.54 47.64 15.26
N TYR A 419 29.86 47.59 14.92
CA TYR A 419 30.81 46.67 15.55
C TYR A 419 30.82 46.82 17.09
N ASN A 420 30.91 48.05 17.60
CA ASN A 420 30.94 48.29 19.05
C ASN A 420 29.62 47.88 19.72
N LYS A 421 28.49 48.03 19.06
CA LYS A 421 27.19 47.55 19.54
C LYS A 421 27.15 46.02 19.64
N LYS A 422 27.61 45.33 18.60
CA LYS A 422 27.70 43.85 18.59
C LYS A 422 28.71 43.37 19.62
N LEU A 423 29.85 44.04 19.73
CA LEU A 423 30.87 43.73 20.75
C LEU A 423 30.30 43.89 22.17
N ALA A 424 29.54 44.94 22.42
CA ALA A 424 28.89 45.13 23.73
C ALA A 424 27.90 43.97 24.04
N ALA A 425 27.14 43.52 23.03
CA ALA A 425 26.26 42.37 23.17
C ALA A 425 27.03 41.07 23.50
N VAL A 426 28.13 40.82 22.80
CA VAL A 426 28.99 39.65 23.04
C VAL A 426 29.59 39.71 24.44
N VAL A 427 30.13 40.87 24.86
CA VAL A 427 30.72 41.09 26.17
C VAL A 427 29.66 40.95 27.28
N SER A 428 28.40 41.33 27.01
CA SER A 428 27.30 41.12 27.94
C SER A 428 26.84 39.66 28.05
N GLY A 429 27.43 38.75 27.28
CA GLY A 429 27.15 37.32 27.32
C GLY A 429 26.04 36.84 26.37
N ILE A 430 25.68 37.65 25.37
CA ILE A 430 24.72 37.21 24.33
C ILE A 430 25.44 36.24 23.40
N ASP A 431 25.02 35.01 23.44
CA ASP A 431 25.38 33.93 22.53
C ASP A 431 24.17 33.05 22.29
N THR A 432 23.41 33.36 21.26
CA THR A 432 22.11 32.74 20.99
C THR A 432 22.28 31.52 20.10
N ASP A 433 21.99 30.34 20.65
CA ASP A 433 21.82 29.12 19.84
C ASP A 433 20.46 29.18 19.12
N TRP A 434 20.45 29.77 17.91
CA TRP A 434 19.25 29.91 17.10
C TRP A 434 18.70 28.59 16.64
N LEU A 435 19.53 27.56 16.36
CA LEU A 435 19.10 26.27 15.85
C LEU A 435 18.20 25.53 16.84
N SER A 436 18.46 25.65 18.13
CA SER A 436 17.66 25.00 19.17
C SER A 436 16.29 25.67 19.39
N LYS A 437 16.13 26.94 19.04
CA LYS A 437 14.92 27.72 19.38
C LYS A 437 13.63 27.15 18.80
N PRO A 438 13.55 26.76 17.50
CA PRO A 438 12.33 26.21 16.93
C PRO A 438 12.12 24.75 17.28
N LEU A 439 13.09 24.07 17.88
CA LEU A 439 13.11 22.62 18.05
C LEU A 439 12.61 22.14 19.41
N ARG A 440 12.07 20.92 19.40
CA ARG A 440 11.69 20.11 20.57
C ARG A 440 11.93 18.64 20.27
N ASN A 441 11.92 17.80 21.29
CA ASN A 441 11.75 16.37 21.08
C ASN A 441 10.33 16.10 20.61
N GLY A 442 10.19 15.49 19.43
CA GLY A 442 8.91 15.05 18.91
C GLY A 442 8.47 13.76 19.58
N VAL A 443 7.20 13.63 19.93
CA VAL A 443 6.63 12.42 20.50
C VAL A 443 5.48 11.95 19.63
N GLY A 444 5.57 10.73 19.13
CA GLY A 444 4.51 10.07 18.39
C GLY A 444 3.83 8.98 19.22
N THR A 445 2.53 8.79 19.03
CA THR A 445 1.78 7.68 19.61
C THR A 445 0.92 7.02 18.55
N LYS A 446 0.94 5.69 18.51
CA LYS A 446 0.13 4.91 17.59
C LYS A 446 -0.61 3.82 18.33
N HIS A 447 -1.89 3.69 18.06
CA HIS A 447 -2.76 2.68 18.62
C HIS A 447 -3.57 2.03 17.51
N GLY A 448 -3.56 0.70 17.45
CA GLY A 448 -4.34 -0.08 16.50
C GLY A 448 -5.10 -1.18 17.21
N ILE A 449 -6.33 -1.40 16.81
CA ILE A 449 -7.14 -2.55 17.24
C ILE A 449 -7.71 -3.23 16.00
N SER A 450 -7.61 -4.55 15.93
CA SER A 450 -8.23 -5.34 14.88
C SER A 450 -9.02 -6.50 15.45
N PHE A 451 -10.15 -6.76 14.82
CA PHE A 451 -11.04 -7.88 15.06
C PHE A 451 -11.02 -8.75 13.81
N GLU A 452 -10.57 -9.97 13.95
CA GLU A 452 -10.49 -10.94 12.86
C GLU A 452 -11.37 -12.12 13.22
N MET A 453 -12.25 -12.49 12.32
CA MET A 453 -13.12 -13.65 12.48
C MET A 453 -13.41 -14.28 11.14
N GLY A 454 -13.63 -15.56 11.12
CA GLY A 454 -13.96 -16.21 9.87
C GLY A 454 -14.20 -17.71 9.98
N ASN A 455 -14.41 -18.29 8.84
CA ASN A 455 -14.43 -19.73 8.60
C ASN A 455 -13.89 -19.99 7.19
N GLU A 456 -13.91 -21.22 6.71
CA GLU A 456 -13.42 -21.58 5.38
C GLU A 456 -14.09 -20.81 4.24
N ARG A 457 -15.31 -20.29 4.42
CA ARG A 457 -16.07 -19.57 3.41
C ARG A 457 -16.05 -18.07 3.57
N LEU A 458 -16.20 -17.57 4.80
CA LEU A 458 -16.30 -16.15 5.11
C LEU A 458 -15.15 -15.74 6.03
N ASN A 459 -14.42 -14.68 5.65
CA ASN A 459 -13.45 -14.03 6.51
C ASN A 459 -13.77 -12.54 6.60
N LEU A 460 -13.74 -12.02 7.81
CA LEU A 460 -13.96 -10.62 8.14
C LEU A 460 -12.79 -10.10 8.97
N ILE A 461 -12.24 -8.96 8.56
CA ILE A 461 -11.27 -8.19 9.34
C ILE A 461 -11.82 -6.79 9.49
N VAL A 462 -11.98 -6.32 10.71
CA VAL A 462 -12.34 -4.93 11.03
C VAL A 462 -11.19 -4.33 11.82
N GLY A 463 -10.66 -3.22 11.32
CA GLY A 463 -9.54 -2.52 11.94
C GLY A 463 -9.88 -1.06 12.23
N PHE A 464 -9.33 -0.54 13.33
CA PHE A 464 -9.30 0.87 13.63
C PHE A 464 -7.89 1.24 14.08
N SER A 465 -7.34 2.33 13.57
CA SER A 465 -6.06 2.87 14.00
C SER A 465 -6.12 4.37 14.24
N TYR A 466 -5.38 4.80 15.25
CA TYR A 466 -5.08 6.18 15.58
C TYR A 466 -3.58 6.37 15.56
N ASN A 467 -3.10 7.38 14.85
CA ASN A 467 -1.68 7.72 14.77
C ASN A 467 -1.53 9.24 14.93
N ASN A 468 -0.81 9.66 15.96
CA ASN A 468 -0.44 11.05 16.17
C ASN A 468 1.09 11.16 16.17
N VAL A 469 1.62 11.99 15.30
CA VAL A 469 3.06 12.26 15.18
C VAL A 469 3.30 13.74 15.41
N GLN A 470 4.15 14.06 16.38
CA GLN A 470 4.63 15.42 16.61
C GLN A 470 6.02 15.56 15.98
N GLY A 471 6.19 16.53 15.12
CA GLY A 471 7.49 16.85 14.53
C GLY A 471 8.45 17.47 15.52
N THR A 472 9.75 17.47 15.18
CA THR A 472 10.80 18.13 15.98
C THR A 472 10.72 19.64 15.90
N MET A 473 10.13 20.23 14.84
CA MET A 473 9.76 21.64 14.83
C MET A 473 8.55 21.87 15.74
N LYS A 474 8.62 22.84 16.65
CA LYS A 474 7.51 23.21 17.53
C LYS A 474 6.27 23.58 16.73
N GLY A 475 5.10 23.07 17.12
CA GLY A 475 3.81 23.34 16.45
C GLY A 475 3.54 22.50 15.23
N SER A 476 4.50 21.70 14.69
CA SER A 476 4.19 20.75 13.65
C SER A 476 3.66 19.44 14.23
N ASP A 477 2.54 18.96 13.71
CA ASP A 477 1.96 17.68 14.09
C ASP A 477 1.07 17.12 12.97
N ARG A 478 0.82 15.80 13.05
CA ARG A 478 -0.05 15.07 12.15
C ARG A 478 -0.85 14.04 12.90
N THR A 479 -2.15 14.10 12.79
CA THR A 479 -3.07 13.13 13.40
C THR A 479 -3.85 12.41 12.32
N ASN A 480 -3.83 11.08 12.37
CA ASN A 480 -4.50 10.22 11.41
C ASN A 480 -5.41 9.22 12.12
N TYR A 481 -6.66 9.12 11.64
CA TYR A 481 -7.64 8.13 12.05
C TYR A 481 -7.97 7.27 10.84
N GLU A 482 -7.85 5.95 10.95
CA GLU A 482 -8.21 5.03 9.89
C GLU A 482 -9.17 3.96 10.41
N GLY A 483 -10.27 3.77 9.70
CA GLY A 483 -11.18 2.65 9.86
C GLY A 483 -11.14 1.77 8.63
N SER A 484 -11.05 0.45 8.80
CA SER A 484 -11.00 -0.50 7.67
C SER A 484 -11.90 -1.69 7.91
N VAL A 485 -12.51 -2.17 6.83
CA VAL A 485 -13.30 -3.40 6.81
C VAL A 485 -12.90 -4.20 5.58
N SER A 486 -12.43 -5.42 5.79
CA SER A 486 -12.11 -6.37 4.73
C SER A 486 -12.99 -7.60 4.88
N ILE A 487 -13.76 -7.90 3.85
CA ILE A 487 -14.64 -9.06 3.77
C ILE A 487 -14.18 -9.93 2.62
N SER A 488 -14.01 -11.22 2.84
CA SER A 488 -13.82 -12.17 1.76
C SER A 488 -14.79 -13.35 1.90
N TYR A 489 -15.40 -13.74 0.77
CA TYR A 489 -16.35 -14.82 0.71
C TYR A 489 -16.00 -15.79 -0.41
N ARG A 490 -15.89 -17.09 -0.08
CA ARG A 490 -15.57 -18.16 -1.02
C ARG A 490 -16.78 -19.05 -1.27
N TYR A 491 -17.08 -19.26 -2.56
CA TYR A 491 -18.14 -20.17 -2.98
C TYR A 491 -17.76 -20.88 -4.26
N LYS A 492 -17.63 -22.19 -4.27
CA LYS A 492 -17.41 -23.06 -5.46
C LYS A 492 -16.33 -22.50 -6.39
N GLY A 493 -15.17 -22.20 -6.07
CA GLY A 493 -14.13 -21.65 -6.96
C GLY A 493 -14.26 -20.17 -7.27
N LEU A 494 -15.27 -19.47 -6.72
CA LEU A 494 -15.37 -18.02 -6.69
C LEU A 494 -14.87 -17.51 -5.34
N ASN A 495 -14.07 -16.44 -5.38
CA ASN A 495 -13.62 -15.71 -4.20
C ASN A 495 -13.93 -14.23 -4.39
N PHE A 496 -14.85 -13.72 -3.59
CA PHE A 496 -15.22 -12.30 -3.55
C PHE A 496 -14.46 -11.64 -2.42
N ARG A 497 -13.89 -10.48 -2.68
CA ARG A 497 -13.25 -9.66 -1.64
C ARG A 497 -13.66 -8.21 -1.80
N ASP A 498 -13.98 -7.58 -0.68
CA ASP A 498 -14.27 -6.15 -0.59
C ASP A 498 -13.45 -5.53 0.55
N ASN A 499 -12.73 -4.46 0.25
CA ASN A 499 -11.91 -3.72 1.18
C ASN A 499 -12.38 -2.27 1.21
N LEU A 500 -13.04 -1.87 2.28
CA LEU A 500 -13.39 -0.49 2.56
C LEU A 500 -12.37 0.11 3.53
N THR A 501 -11.83 1.28 3.20
CA THR A 501 -10.95 2.05 4.09
C THR A 501 -11.43 3.50 4.12
N ILE A 502 -11.55 4.07 5.32
CA ILE A 502 -11.90 5.46 5.56
C ILE A 502 -10.78 6.08 6.39
N THR A 503 -10.12 7.09 5.84
CA THR A 503 -9.01 7.78 6.49
C THR A 503 -9.35 9.25 6.68
N SER A 504 -9.24 9.74 7.91
CA SER A 504 -9.35 11.16 8.25
C SER A 504 -8.04 11.66 8.81
N ASN A 505 -7.52 12.73 8.25
CA ASN A 505 -6.25 13.32 8.64
C ASN A 505 -6.42 14.80 8.99
N VAL A 506 -5.66 15.23 10.00
CA VAL A 506 -5.46 16.65 10.35
C VAL A 506 -3.97 16.86 10.54
N ALA A 507 -3.42 17.83 9.86
CA ALA A 507 -2.02 18.20 9.89
C ALA A 507 -1.85 19.68 10.16
N ASN A 508 -0.97 20.02 11.09
CA ASN A 508 -0.58 21.39 11.39
C ASN A 508 0.89 21.58 11.04
N ASP A 509 1.20 22.62 10.26
CA ASP A 509 2.59 22.98 10.01
C ASP A 509 3.09 23.91 11.12
N SER A 510 4.41 23.95 11.24
CA SER A 510 5.06 24.75 12.28
C SER A 510 4.87 26.26 12.03
N PRO A 511 4.36 27.02 13.02
CA PRO A 511 4.33 28.48 12.91
C PRO A 511 5.71 29.12 13.02
N TYR A 512 6.76 28.31 13.31
CA TYR A 512 8.15 28.77 13.41
C TYR A 512 8.81 28.97 12.04
N GLY A 513 8.11 28.69 10.92
CA GLY A 513 8.67 28.83 9.57
C GLY A 513 9.65 27.73 9.21
N ALA A 514 10.54 27.98 8.27
CA ALA A 514 11.55 27.03 7.84
C ALA A 514 12.74 26.98 8.82
N PHE A 515 13.29 25.79 9.06
CA PHE A 515 14.46 25.61 9.93
C PHE A 515 15.69 26.40 9.41
N SER A 516 15.83 26.51 8.09
CA SER A 516 16.89 27.28 7.43
C SER A 516 16.90 28.77 7.80
N GLU A 517 15.75 29.36 8.16
CA GLU A 517 15.68 30.76 8.61
C GLU A 517 16.48 30.99 9.91
N TYR A 518 16.55 29.96 10.76
CA TYR A 518 17.32 30.04 12.02
C TYR A 518 18.81 29.82 11.81
N ALA A 519 19.19 29.01 10.83
CA ALA A 519 20.56 28.67 10.54
C ALA A 519 21.41 29.86 10.04
N VAL A 520 20.79 30.89 9.46
CA VAL A 520 21.44 32.08 8.93
C VAL A 520 21.54 33.23 9.93
N LEU A 521 20.88 33.11 11.10
CA LEU A 521 20.89 34.16 12.10
C LEU A 521 22.20 34.17 12.89
N ASN A 522 22.69 35.37 13.15
CA ASN A 522 23.94 35.54 13.87
C ASN A 522 23.78 35.33 15.38
N PRO A 523 24.72 34.63 16.05
CA PRO A 523 24.61 34.27 17.46
C PRO A 523 24.69 35.44 18.42
N TYR A 524 25.27 36.58 18.03
CA TYR A 524 25.29 37.81 18.82
C TYR A 524 23.96 38.59 18.83
N LEU A 525 22.93 38.10 18.13
CA LEU A 525 21.59 38.67 18.13
C LEU A 525 20.74 38.05 19.21
N SER A 526 20.06 38.88 19.99
CA SER A 526 19.09 38.40 20.97
C SER A 526 17.67 38.43 20.38
N PRO A 527 16.89 37.37 20.57
CA PRO A 527 15.49 37.39 20.21
C PRO A 527 14.61 38.24 21.16
N TYR A 528 15.15 38.71 22.27
CA TYR A 528 14.46 39.41 23.33
C TYR A 528 15.08 40.79 23.58
N ASP A 529 14.25 41.75 24.04
CA ASP A 529 14.68 43.01 24.60
C ASP A 529 15.21 42.83 26.06
N GLU A 530 15.71 43.91 26.64
CA GLU A 530 16.20 43.92 28.03
C GLU A 530 15.13 43.56 29.07
N LYS A 531 13.86 43.66 28.73
CA LYS A 531 12.70 43.32 29.56
C LYS A 531 12.22 41.88 29.36
N GLY A 532 12.82 41.14 28.43
CA GLY A 532 12.44 39.77 28.10
C GLY A 532 11.28 39.64 27.13
N ASN A 533 10.87 40.74 26.43
CA ASN A 533 9.85 40.67 25.39
C ASN A 533 10.46 40.29 24.06
N LEU A 534 9.76 39.50 23.23
CA LEU A 534 10.19 39.20 21.88
C LEU A 534 10.25 40.48 21.03
N VAL A 535 11.41 40.70 20.37
CA VAL A 535 11.58 41.80 19.43
C VAL A 535 11.20 41.36 18.01
N GLN A 536 10.62 42.29 17.22
CA GLN A 536 10.26 42.02 15.81
C GLN A 536 11.48 41.80 14.93
N ASN A 537 12.53 42.56 15.19
CA ASN A 537 13.80 42.51 14.44
C ASN A 537 14.93 42.19 15.39
N ALA A 538 15.65 41.13 15.12
CA ALA A 538 16.81 40.69 15.91
C ALA A 538 18.03 41.59 15.75
N SER A 539 18.13 42.40 14.65
CA SER A 539 19.16 43.43 14.46
C SER A 539 18.60 44.63 13.68
N ILE A 540 19.04 45.82 14.08
CA ILE A 540 18.82 47.03 13.32
C ILE A 540 20.19 47.58 12.92
N ILE A 541 20.53 47.56 11.63
CA ILE A 541 21.72 48.19 11.07
C ILE A 541 21.36 49.65 10.78
N PRO A 542 21.96 50.64 11.50
CA PRO A 542 21.65 52.03 11.22
C PRO A 542 22.00 52.39 9.77
N GLY A 543 21.02 52.93 9.03
CA GLY A 543 21.20 53.40 7.64
C GLY A 543 21.02 52.35 6.56
N ALA A 544 20.65 51.13 6.89
CA ALA A 544 20.26 50.10 5.92
C ALA A 544 18.78 49.71 6.10
N ASP A 545 18.05 49.57 5.01
CA ASP A 545 16.69 49.04 5.02
C ASP A 545 16.61 47.54 5.33
N ASN A 546 17.75 46.89 5.59
CA ASN A 546 17.86 45.49 5.88
C ASN A 546 17.69 45.23 7.39
N PHE A 547 16.52 44.75 7.77
CA PHE A 547 16.23 44.28 9.10
C PHE A 547 16.32 42.74 9.12
N GLU A 548 17.12 42.16 10.02
CA GLU A 548 17.05 40.75 10.29
C GLU A 548 15.75 40.46 11.05
N ALA A 549 14.84 39.76 10.41
CA ALA A 549 13.57 39.37 11.02
C ALA A 549 13.80 38.36 12.14
N ASN A 550 13.12 38.51 13.27
CA ASN A 550 13.10 37.51 14.32
C ASN A 550 11.99 36.47 14.06
N PRO A 551 12.31 35.26 13.61
CA PRO A 551 11.27 34.25 13.29
C PRO A 551 10.48 33.82 14.53
N LEU A 552 11.06 33.93 15.75
CA LEU A 552 10.35 33.63 16.99
C LEU A 552 9.18 34.60 17.25
N TYR A 553 9.27 35.86 16.77
CA TYR A 553 8.18 36.80 16.86
C TYR A 553 6.96 36.32 16.05
N ASN A 554 7.19 35.87 14.81
CA ASN A 554 6.12 35.29 13.98
C ASN A 554 5.49 34.06 14.63
N ALA A 555 6.31 33.19 15.24
CA ALA A 555 5.86 31.99 15.93
C ALA A 555 4.99 32.29 17.16
N SER A 556 5.16 33.49 17.77
CA SER A 556 4.33 33.94 18.92
C SER A 556 2.93 34.43 18.52
N LEU A 557 2.70 34.66 17.23
CA LEU A 557 1.43 35.15 16.72
C LEU A 557 0.45 34.00 16.49
N ASN A 558 -0.85 34.34 16.37
CA ASN A 558 -1.91 33.36 16.11
C ASN A 558 -1.96 32.96 14.62
N THR A 559 -0.86 32.45 14.09
CA THR A 559 -0.76 31.92 12.73
C THR A 559 -1.47 30.57 12.67
N LYS A 560 -2.26 30.33 11.62
CA LYS A 560 -2.93 29.06 11.37
C LYS A 560 -2.45 28.45 10.06
N LEU A 561 -1.83 27.27 10.12
CA LEU A 561 -1.31 26.52 8.99
C LEU A 561 -1.81 25.10 9.12
N THR A 562 -3.04 24.84 8.70
CA THR A 562 -3.73 23.55 8.93
C THR A 562 -4.17 22.96 7.61
N SER A 563 -3.92 21.69 7.40
CA SER A 563 -4.50 20.92 6.31
C SER A 563 -5.22 19.68 6.83
N LYS A 564 -6.32 19.32 6.20
CA LYS A 564 -7.10 18.13 6.54
C LYS A 564 -7.67 17.48 5.31
N TYR A 565 -7.81 16.16 5.37
CA TYR A 565 -8.50 15.42 4.34
C TYR A 565 -9.34 14.28 4.91
N LEU A 566 -10.34 13.89 4.12
CA LEU A 566 -11.12 12.68 4.29
C LEU A 566 -10.98 11.86 2.99
N ASP A 567 -10.44 10.65 3.09
CA ASP A 567 -10.29 9.68 2.00
C ASP A 567 -11.21 8.48 2.26
N VAL A 568 -12.06 8.17 1.31
CA VAL A 568 -12.91 6.98 1.31
C VAL A 568 -12.55 6.14 0.11
N THR A 569 -11.99 4.98 0.35
CA THR A 569 -11.57 4.02 -0.69
C THR A 569 -12.33 2.71 -0.51
N ASN A 570 -12.94 2.23 -1.59
CA ASN A 570 -13.52 0.90 -1.66
C ASN A 570 -12.93 0.13 -2.84
N ASN A 571 -12.40 -1.05 -2.56
CA ASN A 571 -11.73 -1.95 -3.51
C ASN A 571 -12.42 -3.30 -3.51
N PHE A 572 -13.10 -3.61 -4.60
CA PHE A 572 -13.82 -4.86 -4.80
C PHE A 572 -13.07 -5.75 -5.80
N SER A 573 -12.98 -7.04 -5.51
CA SER A 573 -12.38 -8.02 -6.42
C SER A 573 -13.14 -9.34 -6.41
N VAL A 574 -13.15 -10.00 -7.57
CA VAL A 574 -13.70 -11.35 -7.77
C VAL A 574 -12.63 -12.19 -8.45
N GLU A 575 -12.28 -13.30 -7.84
CA GLU A 575 -11.44 -14.33 -8.44
C GLU A 575 -12.30 -15.56 -8.74
N TRP A 576 -12.20 -16.05 -9.96
CA TRP A 576 -12.93 -17.22 -10.41
C TRP A 576 -11.99 -18.28 -10.99
N MET A 577 -11.89 -19.40 -10.29
CA MET A 577 -11.21 -20.60 -10.78
C MET A 577 -12.19 -21.37 -11.67
N ILE A 578 -12.11 -21.18 -13.01
CA ILE A 578 -13.04 -21.75 -13.98
C ILE A 578 -12.86 -23.27 -14.03
N VAL A 579 -11.63 -23.69 -14.30
CA VAL A 579 -11.16 -25.07 -14.30
C VAL A 579 -9.71 -25.09 -13.84
N MET A 580 -9.15 -26.28 -13.59
CA MET A 580 -7.74 -26.39 -13.19
C MET A 580 -6.85 -25.68 -14.21
N GLY A 581 -5.99 -24.78 -13.72
CA GLY A 581 -5.09 -23.98 -14.51
C GLY A 581 -5.65 -22.66 -15.04
N TRP A 582 -6.96 -22.45 -15.07
CA TRP A 582 -7.60 -21.20 -15.56
C TRP A 582 -8.21 -20.39 -14.44
N LYS A 583 -7.77 -19.15 -14.30
CA LYS A 583 -8.29 -18.19 -13.32
C LYS A 583 -8.66 -16.88 -14.02
N VAL A 584 -9.83 -16.34 -13.70
CA VAL A 584 -10.24 -14.98 -14.07
C VAL A 584 -10.32 -14.13 -12.81
N THR A 585 -9.74 -12.95 -12.86
CA THR A 585 -9.79 -11.96 -11.78
C THR A 585 -10.38 -10.67 -12.32
N GLY A 586 -11.48 -10.20 -11.74
CA GLY A 586 -12.06 -8.89 -11.99
C GLY A 586 -11.86 -8.01 -10.77
N ARG A 587 -11.40 -6.75 -10.95
CA ARG A 587 -11.21 -5.78 -9.88
C ARG A 587 -11.91 -4.47 -10.23
N PHE A 588 -12.46 -3.81 -9.22
CA PHE A 588 -13.04 -2.48 -9.34
C PHE A 588 -12.72 -1.68 -8.08
N GLY A 589 -12.07 -0.54 -8.23
CA GLY A 589 -11.70 0.36 -7.16
C GLY A 589 -12.30 1.74 -7.35
N ILE A 590 -12.73 2.36 -6.26
CA ILE A 590 -13.19 3.73 -6.22
C ILE A 590 -12.60 4.43 -5.00
N THR A 591 -12.06 5.63 -5.22
CA THR A 591 -11.55 6.51 -4.17
C THR A 591 -12.20 7.88 -4.32
N GLU A 592 -12.68 8.45 -3.22
CA GLU A 592 -13.09 9.86 -3.11
C GLU A 592 -12.32 10.48 -1.97
N LYS A 593 -11.59 11.56 -2.28
CA LYS A 593 -10.81 12.31 -1.29
C LYS A 593 -11.20 13.77 -1.35
N ARG A 594 -11.46 14.35 -0.18
CA ARG A 594 -11.74 15.78 0.00
C ARG A 594 -10.66 16.37 0.86
N VAL A 595 -10.10 17.46 0.39
CA VAL A 595 -8.97 18.15 1.04
C VAL A 595 -9.38 19.58 1.31
N ARG A 596 -8.97 20.09 2.48
CA ARG A 596 -9.06 21.51 2.81
C ARG A 596 -7.77 21.94 3.49
N ALA A 597 -7.17 23.03 3.01
CA ALA A 597 -6.05 23.68 3.65
C ALA A 597 -6.39 25.14 3.97
N ASP A 598 -6.07 25.54 5.19
CA ASP A 598 -6.28 26.87 5.72
C ASP A 598 -4.90 27.46 6.10
N GLU A 599 -4.54 28.59 5.51
CA GLU A 599 -3.33 29.34 5.82
C GLU A 599 -3.70 30.76 6.21
N PHE A 600 -3.41 31.15 7.45
CA PHE A 600 -3.71 32.47 7.99
C PHE A 600 -2.45 33.09 8.59
N PHE A 601 -2.13 34.29 8.16
CA PHE A 601 -1.11 35.15 8.74
C PHE A 601 -1.74 36.39 9.32
N PRO A 602 -1.61 36.67 10.63
CA PRO A 602 -2.20 37.85 11.24
C PRO A 602 -1.54 39.15 10.76
N ALA A 603 -2.21 40.30 10.92
CA ALA A 603 -1.77 41.60 10.45
C ALA A 603 -0.39 42.03 11.00
N ASN A 604 -0.04 41.55 12.21
CA ASN A 604 1.26 41.86 12.85
C ASN A 604 2.41 40.94 12.37
N HIS A 605 2.14 39.97 11.50
CA HIS A 605 3.17 39.09 10.97
C HIS A 605 4.20 39.88 10.15
N LEU A 606 5.48 39.56 10.29
CA LEU A 606 6.59 40.27 9.64
C LEU A 606 6.51 40.27 8.10
N LYS A 607 5.77 39.36 7.51
CA LYS A 607 5.42 39.37 6.08
C LYS A 607 4.80 40.69 5.60
N PHE A 608 4.10 41.42 6.48
CA PHE A 608 3.41 42.66 6.17
C PHE A 608 4.16 43.94 6.64
N ARG A 609 5.43 43.80 7.03
CA ARG A 609 6.23 44.92 7.56
C ARG A 609 6.43 46.08 6.56
N SER A 610 6.45 45.77 5.26
CA SER A 610 6.59 46.75 4.18
C SER A 610 5.29 47.47 3.81
N TYR A 611 4.13 47.01 4.36
CA TYR A 611 2.84 47.62 4.05
C TYR A 611 2.71 48.97 4.78
N SER A 612 2.55 50.06 3.96
CA SER A 612 2.46 51.45 4.43
C SER A 612 1.36 52.21 3.71
N GLY A 613 0.97 53.35 4.20
CA GLY A 613 -0.06 54.20 3.56
C GLY A 613 -1.40 53.48 3.41
N GLU A 614 -1.91 53.45 2.19
CA GLU A 614 -3.17 52.76 1.87
C GLU A 614 -3.11 51.25 2.06
N ASP A 615 -1.95 50.61 2.00
CA ASP A 615 -1.81 49.19 2.18
C ASP A 615 -1.90 48.75 3.64
N LEU A 616 -1.88 49.63 4.62
CA LEU A 616 -2.05 49.32 6.04
C LEU A 616 -3.33 48.52 6.32
N PHE A 617 -4.42 48.81 5.57
CA PHE A 617 -5.70 48.11 5.71
C PHE A 617 -5.72 46.71 5.06
N ARG A 618 -4.67 46.33 4.34
CA ARG A 618 -4.51 45.04 3.67
C ARG A 618 -3.73 44.04 4.51
N LYS A 619 -3.19 44.46 5.66
CA LYS A 619 -2.41 43.60 6.54
C LYS A 619 -3.23 42.40 7.05
N GLY A 620 -2.59 41.27 7.13
CA GLY A 620 -3.19 39.98 7.39
C GLY A 620 -3.70 39.31 6.12
N SER A 621 -3.40 38.03 5.95
CA SER A 621 -3.84 37.25 4.80
C SER A 621 -4.45 35.92 5.22
N TYR A 622 -5.43 35.49 4.45
CA TYR A 622 -6.02 34.16 4.55
C TYR A 622 -6.08 33.52 3.18
N GLN A 623 -5.54 32.31 3.09
CA GLN A 623 -5.70 31.47 1.91
C GLN A 623 -6.42 30.20 2.31
N MET A 624 -7.48 29.86 1.57
CA MET A 624 -8.21 28.61 1.72
C MET A 624 -8.17 27.86 0.40
N ASN A 625 -7.71 26.62 0.46
CA ASN A 625 -7.74 25.71 -0.68
C ASN A 625 -8.73 24.60 -0.36
N GLU A 626 -9.69 24.36 -1.24
CA GLU A 626 -10.61 23.25 -1.19
C GLU A 626 -10.44 22.40 -2.44
N GLY A 627 -10.30 21.09 -2.27
CA GLY A 627 -10.12 20.17 -3.38
C GLY A 627 -10.90 18.88 -3.22
N GLU A 628 -11.32 18.34 -4.36
CA GLU A 628 -11.94 17.03 -4.47
C GLU A 628 -11.19 16.19 -5.49
N GLU A 629 -10.85 14.98 -5.10
CA GLU A 629 -10.24 13.98 -5.99
C GLU A 629 -11.13 12.74 -6.05
N LYS A 630 -11.40 12.26 -7.25
CA LYS A 630 -12.16 11.03 -7.50
C LYS A 630 -11.36 10.16 -8.44
N ARG A 631 -11.12 8.92 -8.04
CA ARG A 631 -10.46 7.94 -8.87
C ARG A 631 -11.34 6.69 -9.00
N MET A 632 -11.52 6.23 -10.23
CA MET A 632 -12.16 4.96 -10.53
C MET A 632 -11.23 4.13 -11.40
N SER A 633 -11.08 2.86 -11.06
CA SER A 633 -10.30 1.91 -11.86
C SER A 633 -10.99 0.57 -11.90
N GLY A 634 -10.90 -0.08 -13.05
CA GLY A 634 -11.41 -1.44 -13.23
C GLY A 634 -10.47 -2.23 -14.12
N ASP A 635 -10.25 -3.49 -13.80
CA ASP A 635 -9.49 -4.40 -14.64
C ASP A 635 -10.06 -5.82 -14.61
N VAL A 636 -9.81 -6.54 -15.69
CA VAL A 636 -10.12 -7.95 -15.83
C VAL A 636 -8.87 -8.66 -16.33
N ASN A 637 -8.43 -9.70 -15.65
CA ASN A 637 -7.28 -10.49 -15.97
C ASN A 637 -7.67 -11.97 -16.09
N MET A 638 -7.31 -12.61 -17.21
CA MET A 638 -7.46 -14.04 -17.45
C MET A 638 -6.09 -14.69 -17.41
N GLN A 639 -5.91 -15.66 -16.54
CA GLN A 639 -4.65 -16.35 -16.30
C GLN A 639 -4.77 -17.82 -16.64
N PHE A 640 -3.74 -18.34 -17.26
CA PHE A 640 -3.54 -19.76 -17.47
C PHE A 640 -2.21 -20.17 -16.83
N SER A 641 -2.20 -21.27 -16.07
CA SER A 641 -1.01 -21.78 -15.40
C SER A 641 -1.10 -23.29 -15.33
N GLN A 642 -0.23 -24.00 -16.03
CA GLN A 642 -0.22 -25.45 -16.07
C GLN A 642 1.18 -26.01 -16.26
N GLN A 643 1.43 -27.16 -15.62
CA GLN A 643 2.60 -27.99 -15.84
C GLN A 643 2.24 -29.11 -16.83
N PHE A 644 3.02 -29.23 -17.90
CA PHE A 644 2.87 -30.28 -18.91
C PHE A 644 4.01 -31.28 -18.76
N GLY A 645 3.67 -32.52 -18.38
CA GLY A 645 4.65 -33.51 -17.95
C GLY A 645 5.42 -33.00 -16.72
N ASP A 646 6.64 -33.54 -16.51
CA ASP A 646 7.46 -33.19 -15.34
C ASP A 646 8.36 -31.98 -15.55
N LYS A 647 8.49 -31.51 -16.82
CA LYS A 647 9.53 -30.55 -17.22
C LYS A 647 9.06 -29.22 -17.77
N HIS A 648 7.82 -29.11 -18.19
CA HIS A 648 7.34 -27.92 -18.89
C HIS A 648 6.31 -27.18 -18.05
N TYR A 649 6.64 -26.01 -17.59
CA TYR A 649 5.69 -25.11 -16.93
C TYR A 649 5.38 -23.93 -17.85
N VAL A 650 4.08 -23.66 -18.04
CA VAL A 650 3.59 -22.55 -18.88
C VAL A 650 2.66 -21.69 -18.04
N PHE A 651 2.93 -20.40 -18.06
CA PHE A 651 2.04 -19.37 -17.52
C PHE A 651 1.72 -18.35 -18.62
N ALA A 652 0.47 -17.94 -18.72
CA ALA A 652 0.00 -16.87 -19.59
C ALA A 652 -1.04 -16.00 -18.89
N ASN A 653 -1.01 -14.71 -19.17
CA ASN A 653 -2.00 -13.75 -18.67
C ASN A 653 -2.42 -12.81 -19.80
N ALA A 654 -3.72 -12.56 -19.92
CA ALA A 654 -4.31 -11.50 -20.74
C ALA A 654 -5.13 -10.58 -19.83
N GLY A 655 -4.89 -9.28 -19.92
CA GLY A 655 -5.51 -8.28 -19.04
C GLY A 655 -6.05 -7.08 -19.81
N PHE A 656 -7.12 -6.50 -19.28
CA PHE A 656 -7.73 -5.27 -19.76
C PHE A 656 -7.96 -4.33 -18.58
N THR A 657 -7.60 -3.05 -18.72
CA THR A 657 -7.68 -2.05 -17.65
C THR A 657 -8.34 -0.78 -18.17
N LEU A 658 -9.19 -0.19 -17.35
CA LEU A 658 -9.76 1.16 -17.53
C LEU A 658 -9.54 1.96 -16.25
N SER A 659 -9.18 3.24 -16.37
CA SER A 659 -9.13 4.15 -15.22
C SER A 659 -9.55 5.58 -15.59
N GLU A 660 -10.15 6.27 -14.63
CA GLU A 660 -10.47 7.68 -14.67
C GLU A 660 -10.05 8.32 -13.36
N ALA A 661 -9.30 9.42 -13.44
CA ALA A 661 -8.95 10.27 -12.33
C ALA A 661 -9.50 11.67 -12.59
N TYR A 662 -10.32 12.17 -11.68
CA TYR A 662 -10.87 13.51 -11.65
C TYR A 662 -10.30 14.28 -10.47
N TYR A 663 -9.90 15.52 -10.70
CA TYR A 663 -9.40 16.42 -9.69
C TYR A 663 -10.00 17.81 -9.90
N GLU A 664 -10.46 18.43 -8.82
CA GLU A 664 -10.95 19.80 -8.78
C GLU A 664 -10.34 20.51 -7.56
N GLU A 665 -9.91 21.75 -7.74
CA GLU A 665 -9.37 22.60 -6.69
C GLU A 665 -9.90 24.02 -6.83
N LEU A 666 -10.28 24.61 -5.71
CA LEU A 666 -10.67 26.00 -5.58
C LEU A 666 -9.75 26.69 -4.56
N ILE A 667 -9.23 27.83 -4.93
CA ILE A 667 -8.30 28.64 -4.13
C ILE A 667 -8.90 30.01 -3.89
N TYR A 668 -9.06 30.37 -2.63
CA TYR A 668 -9.55 31.64 -2.16
C TYR A 668 -8.43 32.38 -1.42
N LYS A 669 -8.14 33.63 -1.81
CA LYS A 669 -7.12 34.47 -1.17
C LYS A 669 -7.77 35.77 -0.71
N ALA A 670 -7.66 36.08 0.56
CA ALA A 670 -8.23 37.26 1.18
C ALA A 670 -7.23 38.00 2.05
N GLU A 671 -7.44 39.31 2.22
CA GLU A 671 -6.56 40.21 2.96
C GLU A 671 -7.34 41.18 3.83
N GLY A 672 -6.61 41.82 4.78
CA GLY A 672 -7.17 42.86 5.63
C GLY A 672 -7.93 42.29 6.81
N PHE A 673 -7.20 41.74 7.80
CA PHE A 673 -7.77 41.21 9.02
C PHE A 673 -7.57 42.17 10.18
N PRO A 674 -8.66 42.54 10.88
CA PRO A 674 -8.60 43.57 11.91
C PRO A 674 -7.95 43.10 13.21
N HIS A 675 -7.93 41.79 13.46
CA HIS A 675 -7.40 41.20 14.70
C HIS A 675 -6.87 39.79 14.46
N ASP A 676 -5.83 39.41 15.20
CA ASP A 676 -5.16 38.11 15.09
C ASP A 676 -6.02 36.91 15.48
N ARG A 677 -7.03 37.09 16.32
CA ARG A 677 -8.00 36.07 16.70
C ARG A 677 -9.13 35.85 15.68
N MET A 678 -9.22 36.73 14.69
CA MET A 678 -10.21 36.63 13.61
C MET A 678 -9.61 35.86 12.43
N ASN A 679 -9.33 34.58 12.64
CA ASN A 679 -8.59 33.70 11.75
C ASN A 679 -9.52 32.85 10.85
N ASP A 680 -10.58 33.44 10.34
CA ASP A 680 -11.51 32.82 9.37
C ASP A 680 -11.75 33.75 8.19
N MET A 681 -11.96 33.18 7.01
CA MET A 681 -12.19 33.92 5.76
C MET A 681 -13.28 34.98 5.85
N MET A 682 -14.33 34.75 6.65
CA MET A 682 -15.45 35.66 6.82
C MET A 682 -15.08 37.02 7.44
N PHE A 683 -13.94 37.10 8.12
CA PHE A 683 -13.46 38.34 8.76
C PHE A 683 -12.52 39.14 7.85
N ALA A 684 -12.21 38.65 6.66
CA ALA A 684 -11.42 39.40 5.69
C ALA A 684 -12.15 40.64 5.20
N ARG A 685 -11.41 41.70 4.99
CA ARG A 685 -11.96 42.94 4.43
C ARG A 685 -12.32 42.78 2.95
N GLN A 686 -11.47 42.07 2.20
CA GLN A 686 -11.63 41.89 0.75
C GLN A 686 -10.79 40.67 0.28
N TYR A 687 -11.03 40.25 -0.97
CA TYR A 687 -10.05 39.40 -1.66
C TYR A 687 -8.74 40.16 -1.85
N VAL A 688 -7.62 39.46 -1.98
CA VAL A 688 -6.31 40.08 -2.25
C VAL A 688 -6.42 40.97 -3.47
N LYS A 689 -5.94 42.22 -3.36
CA LYS A 689 -6.03 43.26 -4.41
C LYS A 689 -5.62 42.68 -5.76
N ASP A 690 -6.39 43.00 -6.78
CA ASP A 690 -6.19 42.54 -8.16
C ASP A 690 -6.22 41.00 -8.34
N THR A 691 -6.85 40.28 -7.40
CA THR A 691 -7.08 38.86 -7.48
C THR A 691 -8.56 38.47 -7.30
N LYS A 692 -8.90 37.27 -7.67
CA LYS A 692 -10.21 36.64 -7.51
C LYS A 692 -10.03 35.18 -7.09
N PRO A 693 -11.07 34.51 -6.63
CA PRO A 693 -11.03 33.05 -6.47
C PRO A 693 -10.58 32.39 -7.78
N THR A 694 -9.64 31.47 -7.66
CA THR A 694 -9.13 30.68 -8.78
C THR A 694 -9.44 29.22 -8.58
N GLY A 695 -9.40 28.44 -9.63
CA GLY A 695 -9.60 27.01 -9.55
C GLY A 695 -9.06 26.31 -10.77
N ARG A 696 -8.87 25.00 -10.62
CA ARG A 696 -8.47 24.11 -11.71
C ARG A 696 -9.30 22.82 -11.63
N GLU A 697 -9.58 22.28 -12.79
CA GLU A 697 -10.25 20.99 -12.95
C GLU A 697 -9.44 20.15 -13.92
N SER A 698 -9.25 18.87 -13.62
CA SER A 698 -8.57 17.97 -14.53
C SER A 698 -9.24 16.59 -14.56
N THR A 699 -9.29 15.99 -15.75
CA THR A 699 -9.77 14.63 -15.95
C THR A 699 -8.77 13.86 -16.80
N ILE A 700 -8.26 12.77 -16.27
CA ILE A 700 -7.35 11.85 -16.96
C ILE A 700 -8.05 10.52 -17.14
N ARG A 701 -8.02 9.96 -18.35
CA ARG A 701 -8.59 8.66 -18.69
C ARG A 701 -7.55 7.79 -19.37
N ASP A 702 -7.43 6.57 -18.87
CA ASP A 702 -6.50 5.59 -19.40
C ASP A 702 -7.21 4.29 -19.77
N ILE A 703 -6.75 3.66 -20.83
CA ILE A 703 -7.15 2.32 -21.26
C ILE A 703 -5.90 1.51 -21.58
N ALA A 704 -5.88 0.23 -21.22
CA ALA A 704 -4.75 -0.62 -21.52
C ALA A 704 -5.15 -2.09 -21.73
N VAL A 705 -4.37 -2.77 -22.60
CA VAL A 705 -4.41 -4.20 -22.82
C VAL A 705 -3.04 -4.78 -22.52
N LEU A 706 -2.98 -5.87 -21.76
CA LEU A 706 -1.78 -6.55 -21.33
C LEU A 706 -1.76 -8.00 -21.81
N PHE A 707 -0.62 -8.46 -22.31
CA PHE A 707 -0.30 -9.87 -22.47
C PHE A 707 1.02 -10.16 -21.77
N ALA A 708 1.08 -11.21 -20.97
CA ALA A 708 2.30 -11.66 -20.31
C ALA A 708 2.39 -13.19 -20.34
N GLY A 709 3.59 -13.72 -20.51
CA GLY A 709 3.83 -15.14 -20.54
C GLY A 709 5.16 -15.50 -19.85
N ASN A 710 5.19 -16.71 -19.28
CA ASN A 710 6.40 -17.31 -18.74
C ASN A 710 6.45 -18.78 -19.14
N TYR A 711 7.63 -19.23 -19.53
CA TYR A 711 7.92 -20.62 -19.78
C TYR A 711 9.14 -21.05 -18.97
N ALA A 712 9.01 -22.15 -18.24
CA ALA A 712 10.11 -22.76 -17.53
C ALA A 712 10.30 -24.21 -18.01
N TYR A 713 11.56 -24.55 -18.36
CA TYR A 713 11.95 -25.91 -18.72
C TYR A 713 12.75 -26.53 -17.57
N ASP A 714 12.19 -27.60 -16.99
CA ASP A 714 12.80 -28.40 -15.91
C ASP A 714 13.23 -27.53 -14.69
N ASP A 715 12.52 -26.43 -14.46
CA ASP A 715 12.87 -25.36 -13.51
C ASP A 715 14.31 -24.83 -13.63
N ARG A 716 14.98 -25.12 -14.74
CA ARG A 716 16.36 -24.72 -15.06
C ARG A 716 16.42 -23.50 -15.95
N PHE A 717 15.75 -23.54 -17.10
CA PHE A 717 15.76 -22.47 -18.09
C PHE A 717 14.44 -21.75 -18.09
N LEU A 718 14.49 -20.44 -17.98
CA LEU A 718 13.33 -19.56 -17.81
C LEU A 718 13.30 -18.52 -18.93
N VAL A 719 12.11 -18.27 -19.47
CA VAL A 719 11.86 -17.17 -20.41
C VAL A 719 10.59 -16.45 -19.99
N ASP A 720 10.67 -15.14 -19.84
CA ASP A 720 9.56 -14.24 -19.58
C ASP A 720 9.35 -13.29 -20.74
N GLY A 721 8.10 -13.00 -21.07
CA GLY A 721 7.75 -12.00 -22.05
C GLY A 721 6.51 -11.22 -21.60
N SER A 722 6.49 -9.91 -21.82
CA SER A 722 5.30 -9.10 -21.65
C SER A 722 5.15 -8.07 -22.76
N PHE A 723 3.91 -7.78 -23.12
CA PHE A 723 3.52 -6.74 -24.04
C PHE A 723 2.29 -6.03 -23.50
N ARG A 724 2.37 -4.70 -23.41
CA ARG A 724 1.25 -3.85 -22.99
C ARG A 724 1.09 -2.70 -23.97
N THR A 725 -0.14 -2.50 -24.43
CA THR A 725 -0.51 -1.29 -25.16
C THR A 725 -1.41 -0.44 -24.25
N SER A 726 -1.13 0.86 -24.17
CA SER A 726 -1.88 1.78 -23.31
C SER A 726 -2.19 3.06 -24.07
N ALA A 727 -3.37 3.63 -23.86
CA ALA A 727 -3.71 4.96 -24.33
C ALA A 727 -4.12 5.85 -23.16
N SER A 728 -3.71 7.12 -23.21
CA SER A 728 -4.05 8.14 -22.20
C SER A 728 -4.54 9.43 -22.86
N SER A 729 -5.49 10.09 -22.19
CA SER A 729 -6.02 11.39 -22.62
C SER A 729 -5.00 12.53 -22.49
N GLN A 730 -3.87 12.32 -21.82
CA GLN A 730 -2.81 13.31 -21.61
C GLN A 730 -1.99 13.60 -22.86
N TYR A 731 -1.93 12.65 -23.81
CA TYR A 731 -1.05 12.73 -24.96
C TYR A 731 -1.76 13.21 -26.23
N GLY A 732 -0.97 13.68 -27.18
CA GLY A 732 -1.41 14.18 -28.47
C GLY A 732 -2.17 13.14 -29.28
N LYS A 733 -3.06 13.59 -30.16
CA LYS A 733 -3.91 12.73 -30.97
C LYS A 733 -3.14 11.66 -31.73
N ASN A 734 -1.94 12.01 -32.22
CA ASN A 734 -1.11 11.13 -33.06
C ASN A 734 -0.35 10.08 -32.22
N ASN A 735 -0.12 10.34 -30.92
CA ASN A 735 0.72 9.53 -30.04
C ASN A 735 0.00 9.05 -28.77
N ARG A 736 -1.35 8.97 -28.79
CA ARG A 736 -2.12 8.52 -27.62
C ARG A 736 -1.79 7.10 -27.18
N TRP A 737 -1.48 6.21 -28.14
CA TRP A 737 -1.18 4.81 -27.91
C TRP A 737 0.33 4.61 -27.74
N GLY A 738 0.72 4.14 -26.56
CA GLY A 738 2.07 3.68 -26.25
C GLY A 738 2.13 2.16 -26.26
N GLN A 739 3.21 1.60 -26.79
CA GLN A 739 3.47 0.16 -26.80
C GLN A 739 4.69 -0.13 -25.92
N PHE A 740 4.52 -0.97 -24.92
CA PHE A 740 5.53 -1.29 -23.92
C PHE A 740 5.76 -2.81 -23.91
N TRP A 741 7.00 -3.24 -23.78
CA TRP A 741 7.32 -4.66 -23.83
C TRP A 741 8.55 -4.99 -22.99
N SER A 742 8.68 -6.24 -22.59
CA SER A 742 9.90 -6.76 -21.99
C SER A 742 10.12 -8.21 -22.33
N VAL A 743 11.40 -8.61 -22.32
CA VAL A 743 11.83 -9.99 -22.42
C VAL A 743 12.87 -10.24 -21.33
N GLY A 744 12.74 -11.36 -20.64
CA GLY A 744 13.66 -11.80 -19.61
C GLY A 744 14.04 -13.26 -19.80
N VAL A 745 15.29 -13.60 -19.48
CA VAL A 745 15.79 -14.96 -19.48
C VAL A 745 16.45 -15.26 -18.14
N GLY A 746 16.36 -16.51 -17.71
CA GLY A 746 16.96 -16.96 -16.47
C GLY A 746 17.50 -18.38 -16.56
N TRP A 747 18.56 -18.64 -15.82
CA TRP A 747 19.14 -19.97 -15.67
C TRP A 747 19.34 -20.27 -14.19
N ASN A 748 18.56 -21.22 -13.70
CA ASN A 748 18.67 -21.75 -12.35
C ASN A 748 19.78 -22.80 -12.29
N ILE A 749 21.01 -22.35 -12.14
CA ILE A 749 22.21 -23.19 -12.15
C ILE A 749 22.22 -24.20 -11.01
N HIS A 750 21.60 -23.84 -9.87
CA HIS A 750 21.49 -24.74 -8.70
C HIS A 750 20.65 -26.00 -8.98
N ASN A 751 19.78 -25.98 -10.01
CA ASN A 751 19.00 -27.16 -10.42
C ASN A 751 19.75 -28.07 -11.42
N GLU A 752 20.99 -27.73 -11.78
CA GLU A 752 21.81 -28.58 -12.61
C GLU A 752 22.28 -29.83 -11.84
N VAL A 753 22.34 -30.97 -12.52
CA VAL A 753 22.68 -32.29 -11.93
C VAL A 753 23.97 -32.26 -11.12
N TRP A 754 24.96 -31.47 -11.56
CA TRP A 754 26.29 -31.37 -10.93
C TRP A 754 26.30 -30.45 -9.68
N LEU A 755 25.22 -29.69 -9.41
CA LEU A 755 25.11 -28.79 -8.26
C LEU A 755 24.00 -29.22 -7.27
N LYS A 756 23.11 -30.14 -7.65
CA LYS A 756 21.91 -30.52 -6.92
C LYS A 756 22.18 -31.01 -5.48
N ASP A 757 23.32 -31.63 -5.24
CA ASP A 757 23.72 -32.14 -3.91
C ASP A 757 24.66 -31.19 -3.16
N SER A 758 24.84 -29.95 -3.65
CA SER A 758 25.71 -28.95 -3.03
C SER A 758 24.99 -28.21 -1.91
N LYS A 759 25.74 -27.48 -1.08
CA LYS A 759 25.19 -26.60 -0.05
C LYS A 759 24.59 -25.29 -0.62
N ILE A 760 24.68 -25.12 -1.95
CA ILE A 760 24.15 -23.93 -2.65
C ILE A 760 22.66 -24.14 -2.88
N GLN A 761 21.85 -23.41 -2.18
CA GLN A 761 20.39 -23.48 -2.29
C GLN A 761 19.89 -22.70 -3.50
N GLN A 762 20.54 -21.59 -3.85
CA GLN A 762 20.20 -20.79 -5.00
C GLN A 762 21.46 -20.29 -5.70
N LEU A 763 21.53 -20.52 -6.99
CA LEU A 763 22.47 -19.88 -7.91
C LEU A 763 21.73 -19.65 -9.21
N LYS A 764 21.35 -18.41 -9.47
CA LYS A 764 20.53 -18.02 -10.61
C LYS A 764 21.18 -16.87 -11.35
N LEU A 765 21.41 -17.07 -12.63
CA LEU A 765 21.80 -16.01 -13.55
C LEU A 765 20.55 -15.52 -14.29
N ARG A 766 20.35 -14.20 -14.39
CA ARG A 766 19.21 -13.62 -15.09
C ARG A 766 19.61 -12.42 -15.91
N GLY A 767 18.90 -12.21 -17.02
CA GLY A 767 19.06 -11.05 -17.88
C GLY A 767 17.71 -10.58 -18.37
N SER A 768 17.51 -9.27 -18.46
CA SER A 768 16.28 -8.69 -18.98
C SER A 768 16.55 -7.44 -19.81
N VAL A 769 15.70 -7.21 -20.81
CA VAL A 769 15.64 -6.01 -21.62
C VAL A 769 14.18 -5.62 -21.79
N GLY A 770 13.91 -4.33 -21.78
CA GLY A 770 12.55 -3.90 -22.05
C GLY A 770 12.43 -2.39 -22.24
N TYR A 771 11.25 -2.05 -22.71
CA TYR A 771 10.82 -0.71 -23.04
C TYR A 771 9.58 -0.39 -22.22
N THR A 772 9.65 0.66 -21.40
CA THR A 772 8.57 1.17 -20.57
C THR A 772 8.36 2.66 -20.85
N GLY A 773 7.21 3.20 -20.45
CA GLY A 773 6.91 4.62 -20.56
C GLY A 773 6.73 5.28 -19.21
N SER A 774 6.64 6.62 -19.19
CA SER A 774 6.24 7.37 -18.00
C SER A 774 5.11 8.32 -18.34
N GLN A 775 4.11 8.38 -17.48
CA GLN A 775 3.05 9.39 -17.47
C GLN A 775 3.50 10.56 -16.61
N SER A 776 4.09 11.58 -17.21
CA SER A 776 4.56 12.77 -16.50
C SER A 776 3.99 14.09 -17.06
N SER A 777 2.97 14.02 -17.91
CA SER A 777 2.34 15.21 -18.46
C SER A 777 1.11 15.63 -17.64
N GLU A 778 0.88 16.95 -17.58
CA GLU A 778 -0.35 17.51 -17.03
C GLU A 778 -1.57 17.07 -17.86
N ALA A 779 -2.74 17.04 -17.23
CA ALA A 779 -3.98 16.94 -17.98
C ALA A 779 -4.09 18.08 -18.98
N TYR A 780 -4.58 17.77 -20.18
CA TYR A 780 -4.79 18.74 -21.27
C TYR A 780 -3.52 19.38 -21.87
N ALA A 781 -2.32 18.92 -21.54
CA ALA A 781 -1.07 19.45 -22.08
C ALA A 781 -0.99 19.41 -23.62
N SER A 782 -1.70 18.48 -24.26
CA SER A 782 -1.73 18.31 -25.72
C SER A 782 -2.80 19.12 -26.43
N ILE A 783 -3.73 19.77 -25.72
CA ILE A 783 -4.84 20.52 -26.33
C ILE A 783 -4.70 22.01 -26.14
N ALA A 784 -5.28 22.79 -27.06
CA ALA A 784 -5.37 24.23 -26.90
C ALA A 784 -6.23 24.61 -25.71
N SER A 785 -5.68 25.42 -24.79
CA SER A 785 -6.40 25.93 -23.63
C SER A 785 -6.57 27.44 -23.72
N TYR A 786 -7.70 27.94 -23.21
CA TYR A 786 -8.04 29.34 -23.24
C TYR A 786 -8.19 29.91 -21.83
N LEU A 787 -7.75 31.14 -21.65
CA LEU A 787 -8.01 31.94 -20.45
C LEU A 787 -8.97 33.08 -20.79
N TYR A 788 -9.93 33.35 -19.92
CA TYR A 788 -10.82 34.48 -20.05
C TYR A 788 -10.15 35.74 -19.48
N PHE A 789 -10.21 36.87 -20.25
CA PHE A 789 -9.91 38.17 -19.73
C PHE A 789 -11.02 38.62 -18.78
N MET A 790 -10.74 38.63 -17.48
CA MET A 790 -11.72 39.03 -16.48
C MET A 790 -11.64 40.53 -16.17
N GLU A 791 -10.55 41.19 -16.52
CA GLU A 791 -10.26 42.60 -16.25
C GLU A 791 -10.54 43.50 -17.43
N GLN A 792 -10.67 42.94 -18.63
CA GLN A 792 -10.91 43.66 -19.86
C GLN A 792 -12.15 43.13 -20.53
N THR A 793 -13.17 43.96 -20.64
CA THR A 793 -14.40 43.65 -21.34
C THR A 793 -14.55 44.54 -22.58
N TYR A 794 -14.99 43.96 -23.67
CA TYR A 794 -15.43 44.68 -24.84
C TYR A 794 -16.95 44.62 -24.93
N ASP A 795 -17.60 45.82 -24.86
CA ASP A 795 -19.08 45.91 -24.91
C ASP A 795 -19.79 44.90 -24.03
N GLN A 796 -19.38 44.76 -22.76
CA GLN A 796 -19.89 43.81 -21.75
C GLN A 796 -19.55 42.34 -22.00
N PHE A 797 -18.86 41.97 -23.07
CA PHE A 797 -18.39 40.62 -23.32
C PHE A 797 -16.97 40.39 -22.79
N MET A 798 -16.75 39.26 -22.12
CA MET A 798 -15.42 38.84 -21.72
C MET A 798 -14.67 38.27 -22.91
N GLY A 799 -13.50 38.77 -23.16
CA GLY A 799 -12.56 38.21 -24.14
C GLY A 799 -11.92 36.94 -23.62
N ALA A 800 -11.47 36.11 -24.53
CA ALA A 800 -10.65 34.95 -24.21
C ALA A 800 -9.39 34.95 -25.07
N TYR A 801 -8.25 34.58 -24.49
CA TYR A 801 -7.02 34.35 -25.24
C TYR A 801 -6.50 32.95 -25.08
N LEU A 802 -5.73 32.49 -26.06
CA LEU A 802 -5.13 31.16 -26.06
C LEU A 802 -3.99 31.13 -25.03
N LYS A 803 -4.12 30.29 -24.01
CA LYS A 803 -3.12 30.15 -22.95
C LYS A 803 -1.96 29.25 -23.40
N GLY A 804 -2.25 28.16 -24.09
CA GLY A 804 -1.26 27.19 -24.53
C GLY A 804 -1.53 26.70 -25.93
N MET A 805 -0.46 26.45 -26.67
CA MET A 805 -0.52 25.84 -28.00
C MET A 805 -0.91 24.38 -27.94
N LYS A 806 -1.69 23.94 -28.92
CA LYS A 806 -1.99 22.56 -29.17
C LYS A 806 -0.72 21.83 -29.64
N ASN A 807 -0.45 20.65 -29.09
CA ASN A 807 0.58 19.74 -29.58
C ASN A 807 0.00 18.34 -29.80
N ASP A 808 -0.42 18.06 -31.06
CA ASP A 808 -0.96 16.75 -31.45
C ASP A 808 0.12 15.65 -31.46
N ASP A 809 1.41 16.02 -31.48
CA ASP A 809 2.54 15.11 -31.55
C ASP A 809 3.18 14.85 -30.17
N LEU A 810 2.61 15.43 -29.09
CA LEU A 810 3.04 15.15 -27.73
C LEU A 810 2.98 13.66 -27.43
N LYS A 811 4.12 13.06 -27.08
CA LYS A 811 4.28 11.62 -26.92
C LYS A 811 4.76 11.21 -25.53
N TRP A 812 4.68 9.93 -25.28
CA TRP A 812 5.14 9.27 -24.07
C TRP A 812 6.64 9.51 -23.84
N LYS A 813 7.01 9.69 -22.58
CA LYS A 813 8.41 9.57 -22.19
C LYS A 813 8.79 8.10 -22.26
N GLU A 814 9.90 7.79 -22.91
CA GLU A 814 10.36 6.46 -23.24
C GLU A 814 11.53 6.06 -22.35
N LYS A 815 11.51 4.84 -21.80
CA LYS A 815 12.60 4.31 -21.01
C LYS A 815 13.00 2.91 -21.46
N PHE A 816 14.25 2.77 -21.87
CA PHE A 816 14.89 1.49 -22.14
C PHE A 816 15.69 1.05 -20.92
N ASP A 817 15.42 -0.16 -20.43
CA ASP A 817 16.13 -0.76 -19.33
C ASP A 817 16.83 -2.06 -19.78
N TYR A 818 18.10 -2.19 -19.41
CA TYR A 818 18.91 -3.40 -19.54
C TYR A 818 19.33 -3.82 -18.13
N ASN A 819 19.19 -5.10 -17.79
CA ASN A 819 19.56 -5.61 -16.48
C ASN A 819 20.19 -7.01 -16.60
N VAL A 820 21.28 -7.22 -15.88
CA VAL A 820 21.90 -8.54 -15.67
C VAL A 820 22.06 -8.74 -14.17
N GLY A 821 21.62 -9.88 -13.67
CA GLY A 821 21.61 -10.15 -12.23
C GLY A 821 22.08 -11.56 -11.90
N LEU A 822 22.65 -11.68 -10.71
CA LEU A 822 23.08 -12.93 -10.10
C LEU A 822 22.49 -13.03 -8.70
N ASP A 823 21.70 -14.07 -8.47
CA ASP A 823 21.13 -14.39 -7.16
C ASP A 823 21.87 -15.63 -6.61
N PHE A 824 22.42 -15.51 -5.41
CA PHE A 824 23.24 -16.53 -4.78
C PHE A 824 22.85 -16.72 -3.32
N ASN A 825 22.64 -18.00 -2.90
CA ASN A 825 22.28 -18.33 -1.54
C ASN A 825 22.95 -19.64 -1.09
N ILE A 826 23.64 -19.59 0.07
CA ILE A 826 24.24 -20.77 0.71
C ILE A 826 23.59 -20.97 2.09
N GLY A 827 22.67 -21.91 2.18
CA GLY A 827 21.99 -22.20 3.43
C GLY A 827 21.37 -20.95 4.05
N ARG A 828 21.42 -20.88 5.40
CA ARG A 828 20.99 -19.69 6.16
C ARG A 828 22.13 -18.70 6.43
N LEU A 829 23.33 -18.95 5.90
CA LEU A 829 24.54 -18.21 6.26
C LEU A 829 24.79 -16.99 5.38
N PHE A 830 24.49 -17.10 4.07
CA PHE A 830 24.84 -16.05 3.14
C PHE A 830 23.84 -15.99 1.99
N SER A 831 23.27 -14.81 1.77
CA SER A 831 22.39 -14.48 0.64
C SER A 831 22.87 -13.21 -0.02
N MET A 832 23.06 -13.25 -1.34
CA MET A 832 23.52 -12.12 -2.15
C MET A 832 22.66 -11.99 -3.40
N LYS A 833 22.23 -10.77 -3.70
CA LYS A 833 21.63 -10.38 -4.98
C LYS A 833 22.49 -9.28 -5.59
N PHE A 834 23.01 -9.51 -6.78
CA PHE A 834 23.78 -8.54 -7.54
C PHE A 834 23.07 -8.19 -8.83
N ASP A 835 22.90 -6.90 -9.12
CA ASP A 835 22.29 -6.38 -10.33
C ASP A 835 23.19 -5.32 -10.96
N TYR A 836 23.47 -5.46 -12.26
CA TYR A 836 24.03 -4.40 -13.09
C TYR A 836 22.97 -3.95 -14.09
N TYR A 837 22.66 -2.64 -14.09
CA TYR A 837 21.62 -2.11 -14.94
C TYR A 837 22.07 -0.84 -15.69
N ILE A 838 21.45 -0.62 -16.85
CA ILE A 838 21.54 0.62 -17.64
C ILE A 838 20.12 1.02 -17.98
N GLY A 839 19.71 2.21 -17.55
CA GLY A 839 18.41 2.81 -17.88
C GLY A 839 18.60 4.07 -18.72
N LYS A 840 18.04 4.09 -19.93
CA LYS A 840 18.07 5.27 -20.83
C LYS A 840 16.66 5.80 -20.98
N THR A 841 16.43 7.00 -20.45
CA THR A 841 15.16 7.72 -20.59
C THR A 841 15.30 8.78 -21.66
N LYS A 842 14.37 8.79 -22.61
CA LYS A 842 14.30 9.71 -23.74
C LYS A 842 12.97 10.47 -23.74
N ASN A 843 12.93 11.55 -24.52
CA ASN A 843 11.71 12.31 -24.73
C ASN A 843 11.13 12.89 -23.42
N ASN A 844 11.98 13.40 -22.51
CA ASN A 844 11.50 14.12 -21.34
C ASN A 844 10.67 15.34 -21.78
N LEU A 845 9.59 15.62 -21.04
CA LEU A 845 8.74 16.77 -21.33
C LEU A 845 9.33 18.00 -20.64
N LEU A 846 9.64 19.03 -21.42
CA LEU A 846 10.17 20.29 -20.95
C LEU A 846 9.39 21.48 -21.54
N ASP A 847 9.32 22.57 -20.81
CA ASP A 847 8.85 23.85 -21.33
C ASP A 847 9.99 24.53 -22.11
N PHE A 848 9.79 24.76 -23.39
CA PHE A 848 10.76 25.33 -24.28
C PHE A 848 10.37 26.77 -24.58
N ASP A 849 11.27 27.72 -24.31
CA ASP A 849 11.03 29.13 -24.61
C ASP A 849 10.97 29.36 -26.12
N ILE A 850 9.92 30.01 -26.57
CA ILE A 850 9.72 30.34 -27.99
C ILE A 850 9.66 31.86 -28.17
N PRO A 851 9.98 32.36 -29.37
CA PRO A 851 9.96 33.79 -29.65
C PRO A 851 8.61 34.40 -29.34
N THR A 852 8.59 35.52 -28.64
CA THR A 852 7.38 36.21 -28.15
C THR A 852 6.43 36.65 -29.28
N TYR A 853 6.90 36.82 -30.52
CA TYR A 853 6.05 37.14 -31.66
C TYR A 853 5.05 36.01 -32.01
N THR A 854 5.25 34.79 -31.47
CA THR A 854 4.28 33.68 -31.61
C THR A 854 3.03 33.89 -30.75
N GLY A 855 3.07 34.83 -29.80
CA GLY A 855 2.03 35.07 -28.81
C GLY A 855 2.14 34.18 -27.57
N PHE A 856 3.18 33.36 -27.50
CA PHE A 856 3.41 32.43 -26.38
C PHE A 856 4.81 32.61 -25.80
N LYS A 857 4.95 32.33 -24.50
CA LYS A 857 6.24 32.30 -23.82
C LYS A 857 6.94 30.97 -24.02
N THR A 858 6.21 29.89 -23.81
CA THR A 858 6.74 28.53 -23.85
C THR A 858 5.83 27.57 -24.65
N VAL A 859 6.41 26.51 -25.14
CA VAL A 859 5.72 25.35 -25.69
C VAL A 859 6.23 24.08 -25.01
N LYS A 860 5.35 23.13 -24.74
CA LYS A 860 5.74 21.82 -24.17
C LYS A 860 6.20 20.88 -25.28
N GLU A 861 7.47 20.46 -25.20
CA GLU A 861 8.11 19.59 -26.18
C GLU A 861 8.80 18.40 -25.53
N ASN A 862 8.87 17.29 -26.27
CA ASN A 862 9.56 16.09 -25.82
C ASN A 862 11.06 16.18 -26.15
N VAL A 863 11.86 16.69 -25.22
CA VAL A 863 13.32 16.91 -25.38
C VAL A 863 14.07 16.46 -24.13
N GLY A 864 15.34 16.13 -24.31
CA GLY A 864 16.25 15.76 -23.23
C GLY A 864 16.25 14.25 -22.90
N ASP A 865 17.46 13.76 -22.67
CA ASP A 865 17.75 12.37 -22.36
C ASP A 865 18.44 12.27 -20.99
N VAL A 866 18.13 11.19 -20.24
CA VAL A 866 18.76 10.85 -18.96
C VAL A 866 19.22 9.42 -18.98
N GLU A 867 20.48 9.18 -18.56
CA GLU A 867 21.05 7.84 -18.44
C GLU A 867 21.41 7.55 -16.99
N ASN A 868 20.95 6.40 -16.44
CA ASN A 868 21.27 5.91 -15.11
C ASN A 868 21.99 4.56 -15.20
N LYS A 869 23.07 4.41 -14.43
CA LYS A 869 23.86 3.16 -14.34
C LYS A 869 24.03 2.76 -12.89
#